data_3dea11effba7a866eef0d7c48539c291
#
_entry.id   3dea11effba7a866eef0d7c48539c291
#
_cell.length_a   1.000
_cell.length_b   1.000
_cell.length_c   1.000
_cell.angle_alpha   90.00
_cell.angle_beta   90.00
_cell.angle_gamma   90.00
#
_symmetry.space_group_name_H-M   'P 1'
#
loop_
_entity.id
_entity.type
_entity.pdbx_description
1 polymer ?
#
loop_
_entity_poly.entity_id
_entity_poly.type
_entity_poly.pdbx_seq_one_letter_code
_entity_poly.pdbx_strand_id
1 'polypeptide(L)'
;MKEWYQISTEDVKKKMETSEHGLTTEEAAKRLAQYGENVLVEGKKKSVLKVFFGQFVDLLVGILIVAAVISACSGNPESTFVILVVIVLNALLGTVQYVKAEKSLESLKDLTSPNAKVLRSGVKVEIPAKEVVPGDLLLLEAGDMVAADGRIRRSYSLQVNESSLTGESTNVEKREGVIEQEAALGDRVNMVYSGSLVTYGRAEVFVTETAMNTEIGKIAGLLSNAKEKKTPLQIALDDFGKKLSYLILAVCALVFGLSMYRDMPLLDAMMFAVALAVAAIPEALGSIVTIVQAMGTQKMAREHAIIKDLKAVESLGCVSVICSDKTGTLTQNKMTVQKIYLDHTAIMPEALQINDQLHRYLMYDAILNNDARMDDGKVIGDPTESALLEMVRKCGVDDDFLRGAMERQQELPFDSDRKLMSTVYALHGVPTLLTKGAPDVLLKRAVYLREKQGIRRMTEEDRTEILEQNQRFSGEGLRVLAFAYRELKEGEKLTISGECDYIFLGLVAMIDPPRAESAAAVADAKRAGIRPVMITGDHKVTATAIAKQIGIFGEGDIALVGPELDAMPDKELDHLIGHIAVFARVSPENKIRIVEAWQRRGSVVAMTGDGVNDAPALKAADIGVAMGITGTEVSKDAAAMILTDDNFATIIKAVANGRNVYKNIKNAILFLLSGNMAGILAVLYTSLAALPVPFQPVHLLFINLLTDSLPALAIGMEPAERDVLSEKPRNPKGGILERRFMVLLLGQGALIAVCTMISFEVGLKESAALASTMAFATLTLARLFHGFNCRSRHSIVKIGFRRNRYSLGAFALGVLLLALVLFVPALKTLFEVETMNGMQLGCVGVMAVLPTFVIQNFKVVREVFGREK
;
A
#
# COMPACT_ATOMS: atom_id res chain seq x y z
N MET A 1 -33.04 -32.53 -3.50
CA MET A 1 -31.93 -32.79 -4.45
C MET A 1 -30.71 -33.08 -3.59
N LYS A 2 -29.88 -34.10 -3.90
CA LYS A 2 -28.68 -34.36 -3.10
C LYS A 2 -27.71 -33.18 -3.22
N GLU A 3 -27.11 -32.79 -2.11
CA GLU A 3 -26.09 -31.74 -2.05
C GLU A 3 -24.77 -32.20 -2.68
N TRP A 4 -23.86 -31.27 -3.03
CA TRP A 4 -22.61 -31.55 -3.70
C TRP A 4 -21.69 -32.52 -2.95
N TYR A 5 -21.69 -32.49 -1.61
CA TYR A 5 -20.92 -33.40 -0.77
C TYR A 5 -21.50 -34.84 -0.68
N GLN A 6 -22.77 -35.00 -1.09
CA GLN A 6 -23.50 -36.28 -1.04
C GLN A 6 -23.45 -37.07 -2.35
N ILE A 7 -22.81 -36.55 -3.38
CA ILE A 7 -22.72 -37.19 -4.68
C ILE A 7 -21.24 -37.53 -5.01
N SER A 8 -21.07 -38.52 -5.90
CA SER A 8 -19.74 -38.95 -6.32
C SER A 8 -19.04 -37.87 -7.19
N THR A 9 -17.72 -37.88 -7.26
CA THR A 9 -16.96 -36.98 -8.13
C THR A 9 -17.28 -37.16 -9.61
N GLU A 10 -17.63 -38.40 -10.03
CA GLU A 10 -18.11 -38.67 -11.38
C GLU A 10 -19.49 -38.06 -11.66
N ASP A 11 -20.38 -38.04 -10.67
CA ASP A 11 -21.68 -37.37 -10.82
C ASP A 11 -21.54 -35.84 -10.82
N VAL A 12 -20.59 -35.29 -10.03
CA VAL A 12 -20.26 -33.86 -10.07
C VAL A 12 -19.73 -33.49 -11.46
N LYS A 13 -18.81 -34.29 -12.01
CA LYS A 13 -18.24 -34.09 -13.34
C LYS A 13 -19.32 -34.08 -14.41
N LYS A 14 -20.27 -35.03 -14.37
CA LYS A 14 -21.40 -35.09 -15.30
C LYS A 14 -22.35 -33.90 -15.15
N LYS A 15 -22.71 -33.55 -13.91
CA LYS A 15 -23.63 -32.46 -13.61
C LYS A 15 -23.07 -31.10 -13.99
N MET A 16 -21.72 -30.92 -13.84
CA MET A 16 -20.99 -29.72 -14.22
C MET A 16 -20.55 -29.71 -15.68
N GLU A 17 -20.81 -30.78 -16.43
CA GLU A 17 -20.40 -30.92 -17.84
C GLU A 17 -18.91 -30.56 -18.04
N THR A 18 -18.06 -31.09 -17.18
CA THR A 18 -16.60 -30.84 -17.16
C THR A 18 -15.81 -32.10 -17.50
N SER A 19 -14.50 -31.97 -17.67
CA SER A 19 -13.63 -33.08 -18.01
C SER A 19 -12.45 -33.19 -17.04
N GLU A 20 -11.70 -34.29 -17.13
CA GLU A 20 -10.45 -34.49 -16.37
C GLU A 20 -9.33 -33.52 -16.78
N HIS A 21 -9.43 -32.95 -17.96
CA HIS A 21 -8.52 -31.94 -18.52
C HIS A 21 -9.03 -30.50 -18.28
N GLY A 22 -10.09 -30.35 -17.47
CA GLY A 22 -10.76 -29.07 -17.24
C GLY A 22 -11.66 -28.64 -18.42
N LEU A 23 -12.14 -27.41 -18.37
CA LEU A 23 -12.92 -26.76 -19.43
C LEU A 23 -12.00 -26.30 -20.57
N THR A 24 -12.56 -26.16 -21.77
CA THR A 24 -11.88 -25.44 -22.85
C THR A 24 -11.95 -23.92 -22.57
N THR A 25 -11.05 -23.14 -23.14
CA THR A 25 -11.05 -21.67 -23.00
C THR A 25 -12.34 -21.05 -23.53
N GLU A 26 -12.88 -21.61 -24.62
CA GLU A 26 -14.16 -21.15 -25.23
C GLU A 26 -15.36 -21.44 -24.33
N GLU A 27 -15.40 -22.63 -23.72
CA GLU A 27 -16.50 -23.00 -22.81
C GLU A 27 -16.42 -22.19 -21.49
N ALA A 28 -15.22 -21.96 -20.97
CA ALA A 28 -15.02 -21.09 -19.81
C ALA A 28 -15.50 -19.65 -20.09
N ALA A 29 -15.18 -19.08 -21.25
CA ALA A 29 -15.65 -17.75 -21.65
C ALA A 29 -17.17 -17.68 -21.78
N LYS A 30 -17.79 -18.72 -22.33
CA LYS A 30 -19.25 -18.83 -22.44
C LYS A 30 -19.93 -18.92 -21.07
N ARG A 31 -19.35 -19.70 -20.14
CA ARG A 31 -19.84 -19.81 -18.77
C ARG A 31 -19.63 -18.50 -18.00
N LEU A 32 -18.53 -17.81 -18.21
CA LEU A 32 -18.31 -16.48 -17.62
C LEU A 32 -19.39 -15.47 -18.07
N ALA A 33 -19.79 -15.51 -19.35
CA ALA A 33 -20.88 -14.69 -19.84
C ALA A 33 -22.25 -15.09 -19.28
N GLN A 34 -22.45 -16.39 -18.97
CA GLN A 34 -23.70 -16.93 -18.44
C GLN A 34 -23.87 -16.74 -16.94
N TYR A 35 -22.83 -17.05 -16.14
CA TYR A 35 -22.85 -17.01 -14.67
C TYR A 35 -22.38 -15.69 -14.10
N GLY A 36 -21.69 -14.85 -14.90
CA GLY A 36 -21.06 -13.60 -14.45
C GLY A 36 -19.71 -13.83 -13.78
N GLU A 37 -19.07 -12.74 -13.40
CA GLU A 37 -17.80 -12.77 -12.70
C GLU A 37 -17.95 -13.35 -11.30
N ASN A 38 -16.94 -14.10 -10.83
CA ASN A 38 -16.86 -14.64 -9.46
C ASN A 38 -16.45 -13.54 -8.47
N VAL A 39 -17.39 -12.63 -8.21
CA VAL A 39 -17.21 -11.49 -7.31
C VAL A 39 -18.40 -11.43 -6.33
N LEU A 40 -18.10 -11.25 -5.07
CA LEU A 40 -19.14 -10.98 -4.07
C LEU A 40 -19.72 -9.58 -4.33
N VAL A 41 -21.03 -9.50 -4.47
CA VAL A 41 -21.73 -8.22 -4.67
C VAL A 41 -21.62 -7.42 -3.37
N GLU A 42 -20.68 -6.50 -3.30
CA GLU A 42 -20.68 -5.44 -2.29
C GLU A 42 -21.98 -4.63 -2.47
N GLY A 43 -22.59 -4.22 -1.36
CA GLY A 43 -23.92 -3.60 -1.30
C GLY A 43 -24.27 -2.70 -2.49
N LYS A 44 -25.52 -2.67 -2.90
CA LYS A 44 -26.02 -2.01 -4.12
C LYS A 44 -25.41 -0.63 -4.29
N LYS A 45 -24.60 -0.45 -5.35
CA LYS A 45 -24.07 0.87 -5.76
C LYS A 45 -25.21 1.89 -5.74
N LYS A 46 -24.98 3.03 -5.12
CA LYS A 46 -25.98 4.09 -5.13
C LYS A 46 -26.14 4.56 -6.57
N SER A 47 -27.34 4.46 -7.11
CA SER A 47 -27.65 5.02 -8.43
C SER A 47 -27.25 6.50 -8.47
N VAL A 48 -26.69 6.94 -9.60
CA VAL A 48 -26.29 8.34 -9.80
C VAL A 48 -27.45 9.31 -9.48
N LEU A 49 -28.68 8.94 -9.83
CA LEU A 49 -29.88 9.69 -9.46
C LEU A 49 -30.10 9.74 -7.93
N LYS A 50 -29.87 8.63 -7.22
CA LYS A 50 -29.98 8.61 -5.75
C LYS A 50 -28.91 9.46 -5.09
N VAL A 51 -27.71 9.52 -5.66
CA VAL A 51 -26.64 10.43 -5.19
C VAL A 51 -27.04 11.88 -5.45
N PHE A 52 -27.54 12.20 -6.63
CA PHE A 52 -28.01 13.53 -7.01
C PHE A 52 -29.12 14.02 -6.06
N PHE A 53 -30.17 13.23 -5.87
CA PHE A 53 -31.24 13.60 -4.96
C PHE A 53 -30.79 13.60 -3.47
N GLY A 54 -29.79 12.79 -3.13
CA GLY A 54 -29.18 12.81 -1.80
C GLY A 54 -28.51 14.14 -1.45
N GLN A 55 -28.05 14.89 -2.45
CA GLN A 55 -27.45 16.24 -2.23
C GLN A 55 -28.49 17.24 -1.69
N PHE A 56 -29.77 17.06 -1.98
CA PHE A 56 -30.83 17.95 -1.50
C PHE A 56 -31.21 17.72 -0.01
N VAL A 57 -30.71 16.65 0.60
CA VAL A 57 -30.97 16.33 2.02
C VAL A 57 -29.91 16.97 2.94
N ASP A 58 -28.92 17.67 2.38
CA ASP A 58 -27.91 18.37 3.15
C ASP A 58 -28.53 19.57 3.90
N LEU A 59 -28.08 19.79 5.15
CA LEU A 59 -28.54 20.91 5.99
C LEU A 59 -28.40 22.27 5.28
N LEU A 60 -27.35 22.43 4.51
CA LEU A 60 -27.03 23.66 3.81
C LEU A 60 -27.99 23.92 2.66
N VAL A 61 -28.30 22.92 1.88
CA VAL A 61 -29.30 22.98 0.82
C VAL A 61 -30.68 23.28 1.43
N GLY A 62 -30.95 22.74 2.62
CA GLY A 62 -32.14 23.08 3.40
C GLY A 62 -32.23 24.60 3.72
N ILE A 63 -31.11 25.19 4.17
CA ILE A 63 -31.03 26.66 4.44
C ILE A 63 -31.25 27.46 3.14
N LEU A 64 -30.66 27.04 2.03
CA LEU A 64 -30.82 27.66 0.73
C LEU A 64 -32.27 27.58 0.20
N ILE A 65 -32.93 26.44 0.40
CA ILE A 65 -34.36 26.30 0.06
C ILE A 65 -35.20 27.26 0.88
N VAL A 66 -34.93 27.40 2.17
CA VAL A 66 -35.60 28.38 3.03
C VAL A 66 -35.32 29.79 2.53
N ALA A 67 -34.09 30.13 2.17
CA ALA A 67 -33.73 31.41 1.58
C ALA A 67 -34.46 31.69 0.26
N ALA A 68 -34.57 30.68 -0.62
CA ALA A 68 -35.33 30.77 -1.87
C ALA A 68 -36.82 31.08 -1.62
N VAL A 69 -37.43 30.37 -0.64
CA VAL A 69 -38.83 30.60 -0.25
C VAL A 69 -39.03 32.02 0.28
N ILE A 70 -38.13 32.50 1.15
CA ILE A 70 -38.16 33.85 1.70
C ILE A 70 -38.03 34.88 0.58
N SER A 71 -37.09 34.73 -0.34
CA SER A 71 -36.88 35.59 -1.50
C SER A 71 -38.11 35.61 -2.40
N ALA A 72 -38.75 34.48 -2.65
CA ALA A 72 -40.01 34.42 -3.40
C ALA A 72 -41.16 35.17 -2.71
N CYS A 73 -41.29 34.99 -1.39
CA CYS A 73 -42.31 35.69 -0.59
C CYS A 73 -42.08 37.21 -0.53
N SER A 74 -40.82 37.63 -0.73
CA SER A 74 -40.41 39.04 -0.73
C SER A 74 -40.62 39.78 -2.07
N GLY A 75 -41.13 39.07 -3.07
CA GLY A 75 -41.36 39.63 -4.38
C GLY A 75 -40.10 39.79 -5.25
N ASN A 76 -39.01 39.04 -4.95
CA ASN A 76 -37.77 39.01 -5.73
C ASN A 76 -37.64 37.68 -6.50
N PRO A 77 -38.37 37.50 -7.61
CA PRO A 77 -38.36 36.25 -8.36
C PRO A 77 -36.99 35.97 -9.02
N GLU A 78 -36.23 37.01 -9.35
CA GLU A 78 -34.88 36.87 -9.94
C GLU A 78 -33.91 36.22 -8.99
N SER A 79 -33.80 36.69 -7.76
CA SER A 79 -32.95 36.09 -6.71
C SER A 79 -33.39 34.68 -6.37
N THR A 80 -34.71 34.43 -6.33
CA THR A 80 -35.26 33.07 -6.13
C THR A 80 -34.81 32.11 -7.22
N PHE A 81 -34.92 32.52 -8.49
CA PHE A 81 -34.49 31.69 -9.64
C PHE A 81 -32.98 31.37 -9.57
N VAL A 82 -32.17 32.38 -9.22
CA VAL A 82 -30.73 32.25 -9.07
C VAL A 82 -30.38 31.22 -7.99
N ILE A 83 -30.99 31.31 -6.80
CA ILE A 83 -30.76 30.40 -5.70
C ILE A 83 -31.12 28.95 -6.13
N LEU A 84 -32.24 28.76 -6.83
CA LEU A 84 -32.65 27.46 -7.35
C LEU A 84 -31.65 26.86 -8.37
N VAL A 85 -31.21 27.72 -9.32
CA VAL A 85 -30.17 27.29 -10.31
C VAL A 85 -28.91 26.89 -9.62
N VAL A 86 -28.46 27.62 -8.62
CA VAL A 86 -27.26 27.30 -7.86
C VAL A 86 -27.40 26.00 -7.06
N ILE A 87 -28.55 25.75 -6.42
CA ILE A 87 -28.84 24.48 -5.74
C ILE A 87 -28.69 23.29 -6.72
N VAL A 88 -29.24 23.41 -7.93
CA VAL A 88 -29.15 22.37 -8.96
C VAL A 88 -27.70 22.18 -9.44
N LEU A 89 -26.98 23.27 -9.67
CA LEU A 89 -25.57 23.25 -10.06
C LEU A 89 -24.70 22.59 -8.96
N ASN A 90 -24.96 22.89 -7.69
CA ASN A 90 -24.29 22.27 -6.56
C ASN A 90 -24.54 20.76 -6.52
N ALA A 91 -25.79 20.35 -6.63
CA ALA A 91 -26.16 18.93 -6.66
C ALA A 91 -25.50 18.20 -7.84
N LEU A 92 -25.41 18.83 -9.01
CA LEU A 92 -24.77 18.28 -10.20
C LEU A 92 -23.25 18.11 -9.97
N LEU A 93 -22.58 19.14 -9.45
CA LEU A 93 -21.14 19.13 -9.22
C LEU A 93 -20.76 18.11 -8.12
N GLY A 94 -21.50 18.08 -7.01
CA GLY A 94 -21.33 17.09 -5.94
C GLY A 94 -21.51 15.66 -6.46
N THR A 95 -22.48 15.45 -7.34
CA THR A 95 -22.69 14.15 -7.99
C THR A 95 -21.52 13.76 -8.91
N VAL A 96 -21.02 14.68 -9.73
CA VAL A 96 -19.86 14.45 -10.60
C VAL A 96 -18.61 14.14 -9.78
N GLN A 97 -18.37 14.87 -8.70
CA GLN A 97 -17.25 14.64 -7.78
C GLN A 97 -17.35 13.25 -7.13
N TYR A 98 -18.54 12.86 -6.64
CA TYR A 98 -18.79 11.55 -6.06
C TYR A 98 -18.51 10.42 -7.06
N VAL A 99 -19.08 10.49 -8.26
CA VAL A 99 -18.89 9.46 -9.31
C VAL A 99 -17.42 9.35 -9.71
N LYS A 100 -16.70 10.48 -9.79
CA LYS A 100 -15.27 10.48 -10.12
C LYS A 100 -14.41 9.85 -9.01
N ALA A 101 -14.72 10.13 -7.75
CA ALA A 101 -14.06 9.51 -6.61
C ALA A 101 -14.31 8.00 -6.57
N GLU A 102 -15.56 7.55 -6.77
CA GLU A 102 -15.95 6.14 -6.78
C GLU A 102 -15.27 5.36 -7.92
N LYS A 103 -15.23 5.88 -9.14
CA LYS A 103 -14.49 5.27 -10.25
C LYS A 103 -13.00 5.13 -9.96
N SER A 104 -12.39 6.11 -9.30
CA SER A 104 -10.97 6.03 -8.93
C SER A 104 -10.71 4.94 -7.89
N LEU A 105 -11.63 4.70 -6.97
CA LEU A 105 -11.56 3.62 -5.99
C LEU A 105 -11.80 2.25 -6.64
N GLU A 106 -12.75 2.15 -7.57
CA GLU A 106 -13.05 0.91 -8.28
C GLU A 106 -11.85 0.43 -9.11
N SER A 107 -11.17 1.32 -9.82
CA SER A 107 -9.96 0.97 -10.58
C SER A 107 -8.80 0.47 -9.71
N LEU A 108 -8.76 0.82 -8.41
CA LEU A 108 -7.78 0.29 -7.47
C LEU A 108 -8.13 -1.12 -7.00
N LYS A 109 -9.42 -1.43 -6.82
CA LYS A 109 -9.89 -2.77 -6.44
C LYS A 109 -9.56 -3.81 -7.52
N ASP A 110 -9.69 -3.45 -8.79
CA ASP A 110 -9.33 -4.33 -9.91
C ASP A 110 -7.85 -4.74 -9.92
N LEU A 111 -6.96 -3.88 -9.42
CA LEU A 111 -5.52 -4.17 -9.30
C LEU A 111 -5.18 -5.13 -8.15
N THR A 112 -6.11 -5.38 -7.23
CA THR A 112 -5.91 -6.21 -6.03
C THR A 112 -6.63 -7.55 -6.07
N SER A 113 -7.26 -7.90 -7.20
CA SER A 113 -7.98 -9.17 -7.34
C SER A 113 -7.01 -10.35 -7.18
N PRO A 114 -7.31 -11.34 -6.33
CA PRO A 114 -6.47 -12.53 -6.17
C PRO A 114 -6.46 -13.34 -7.46
N ASN A 115 -5.40 -14.15 -7.65
CA ASN A 115 -5.29 -15.09 -8.75
C ASN A 115 -5.73 -16.49 -8.31
N ALA A 116 -6.12 -17.32 -9.28
CA ALA A 116 -6.44 -18.72 -9.08
C ALA A 116 -5.75 -19.59 -10.15
N LYS A 117 -5.27 -20.75 -9.73
CA LYS A 117 -4.64 -21.73 -10.61
C LYS A 117 -5.71 -22.72 -11.08
N VAL A 118 -5.95 -22.81 -12.39
CA VAL A 118 -6.92 -23.73 -12.98
C VAL A 118 -6.28 -24.61 -14.03
N LEU A 119 -6.86 -25.81 -14.24
CA LEU A 119 -6.52 -26.65 -15.37
C LEU A 119 -7.56 -26.40 -16.47
N ARG A 120 -7.14 -25.86 -17.61
CA ARG A 120 -8.01 -25.68 -18.81
C ARG A 120 -7.33 -26.34 -20.02
N SER A 121 -8.10 -27.13 -20.75
CA SER A 121 -7.58 -27.91 -21.89
C SER A 121 -6.33 -28.75 -21.56
N GLY A 122 -6.20 -29.24 -20.33
CA GLY A 122 -5.05 -30.03 -19.86
C GLY A 122 -3.80 -29.20 -19.52
N VAL A 123 -3.85 -27.86 -19.60
CA VAL A 123 -2.74 -26.97 -19.26
C VAL A 123 -3.06 -26.22 -17.96
N LYS A 124 -2.08 -26.16 -17.04
CA LYS A 124 -2.17 -25.33 -15.82
C LYS A 124 -2.06 -23.86 -16.23
N VAL A 125 -3.07 -23.05 -15.92
CA VAL A 125 -3.14 -21.63 -16.24
C VAL A 125 -3.47 -20.87 -14.95
N GLU A 126 -2.79 -19.74 -14.72
CA GLU A 126 -3.13 -18.81 -13.66
C GLU A 126 -4.03 -17.72 -14.23
N ILE A 127 -5.20 -17.52 -13.62
CA ILE A 127 -6.22 -16.56 -14.04
C ILE A 127 -6.64 -15.69 -12.85
N PRO A 128 -7.17 -14.47 -13.07
CA PRO A 128 -7.84 -13.73 -12.02
C PRO A 128 -8.96 -14.54 -11.38
N ALA A 129 -9.07 -14.61 -10.06
CA ALA A 129 -10.08 -15.38 -9.34
C ALA A 129 -11.52 -15.00 -9.77
N LYS A 130 -11.74 -13.76 -10.23
CA LYS A 130 -13.01 -13.30 -10.79
C LYS A 130 -13.43 -14.00 -12.08
N GLU A 131 -12.50 -14.65 -12.78
CA GLU A 131 -12.74 -15.37 -14.04
C GLU A 131 -12.95 -16.88 -13.84
N VAL A 132 -12.95 -17.34 -12.59
CA VAL A 132 -13.26 -18.73 -12.23
C VAL A 132 -14.76 -18.97 -12.41
N VAL A 133 -15.11 -20.06 -13.11
CA VAL A 133 -16.50 -20.42 -13.42
C VAL A 133 -16.88 -21.80 -12.92
N PRO A 134 -18.16 -22.08 -12.67
CA PRO A 134 -18.63 -23.41 -12.33
C PRO A 134 -18.20 -24.45 -13.38
N GLY A 135 -17.59 -25.55 -12.91
CA GLY A 135 -17.02 -26.60 -13.76
C GLY A 135 -15.53 -26.46 -14.06
N ASP A 136 -14.87 -25.36 -13.69
CA ASP A 136 -13.40 -25.28 -13.73
C ASP A 136 -12.78 -26.34 -12.82
N LEU A 137 -11.58 -26.82 -13.18
CA LEU A 137 -10.76 -27.67 -12.32
C LEU A 137 -9.70 -26.81 -11.63
N LEU A 138 -9.96 -26.47 -10.37
CA LEU A 138 -9.08 -25.64 -9.54
C LEU A 138 -7.92 -26.49 -8.98
N LEU A 139 -6.70 -25.96 -9.05
CA LEU A 139 -5.49 -26.55 -8.49
C LEU A 139 -5.10 -25.77 -7.25
N LEU A 140 -5.15 -26.41 -6.09
CA LEU A 140 -4.84 -25.79 -4.79
C LEU A 140 -3.51 -26.29 -4.25
N GLU A 141 -2.70 -25.39 -3.74
CA GLU A 141 -1.42 -25.64 -3.08
C GLU A 141 -1.34 -24.85 -1.75
N ALA A 142 -0.47 -25.28 -0.83
CA ALA A 142 -0.28 -24.56 0.44
C ALA A 142 0.06 -23.08 0.20
N GLY A 143 -0.69 -22.19 0.86
CA GLY A 143 -0.59 -20.74 0.69
C GLY A 143 -1.61 -20.14 -0.29
N ASP A 144 -2.37 -20.94 -1.02
CA ASP A 144 -3.44 -20.46 -1.88
C ASP A 144 -4.70 -20.16 -1.07
N MET A 145 -5.45 -19.13 -1.49
CA MET A 145 -6.84 -18.94 -1.08
C MET A 145 -7.77 -19.66 -2.03
N VAL A 146 -8.75 -20.35 -1.48
CA VAL A 146 -9.79 -21.03 -2.27
C VAL A 146 -10.67 -19.97 -2.94
N ALA A 147 -10.63 -19.90 -4.28
CA ALA A 147 -11.33 -18.87 -5.04
C ALA A 147 -12.85 -19.08 -5.16
N ALA A 148 -13.33 -20.31 -5.04
CA ALA A 148 -14.72 -20.69 -5.23
C ALA A 148 -15.06 -21.95 -4.43
N ASP A 149 -16.34 -22.21 -4.18
CA ASP A 149 -16.74 -23.46 -3.52
C ASP A 149 -16.56 -24.64 -4.49
N GLY A 150 -16.05 -25.75 -4.00
CA GLY A 150 -15.74 -26.87 -4.85
C GLY A 150 -15.72 -28.23 -4.19
N ARG A 151 -15.89 -29.25 -5.01
CA ARG A 151 -15.85 -30.66 -4.63
C ARG A 151 -14.45 -31.23 -4.91
N ILE A 152 -13.82 -31.78 -3.87
CA ILE A 152 -12.48 -32.36 -3.98
C ILE A 152 -12.53 -33.58 -4.90
N ARG A 153 -11.71 -33.55 -5.93
CA ARG A 153 -11.46 -34.67 -6.85
C ARG A 153 -10.33 -35.56 -6.36
N ARG A 154 -9.19 -34.91 -6.03
CA ARG A 154 -8.00 -35.57 -5.47
C ARG A 154 -7.42 -34.72 -4.35
N SER A 155 -7.02 -35.37 -3.29
CA SER A 155 -6.38 -34.73 -2.13
C SER A 155 -5.04 -35.39 -1.84
N TYR A 156 -4.01 -34.55 -1.65
CA TYR A 156 -2.68 -34.98 -1.22
C TYR A 156 -2.38 -34.30 0.12
N SER A 157 -2.88 -34.90 1.21
CA SER A 157 -2.76 -34.37 2.58
C SER A 157 -3.23 -32.92 2.71
N LEU A 158 -4.29 -32.53 2.01
CA LEU A 158 -4.81 -31.18 2.02
C LEU A 158 -5.32 -30.81 3.41
N GLN A 159 -4.85 -29.70 3.97
CA GLN A 159 -5.40 -29.07 5.16
C GLN A 159 -5.83 -27.65 4.84
N VAL A 160 -7.02 -27.29 5.30
CA VAL A 160 -7.63 -25.99 5.01
C VAL A 160 -8.11 -25.34 6.31
N ASN A 161 -7.80 -24.05 6.47
CA ASN A 161 -8.34 -23.25 7.53
C ASN A 161 -9.66 -22.60 7.07
N GLU A 162 -10.75 -22.96 7.69
CA GLU A 162 -12.11 -22.49 7.39
C GLU A 162 -12.67 -21.54 8.46
N SER A 163 -11.80 -20.92 9.25
CA SER A 163 -12.21 -20.05 10.37
C SER A 163 -13.10 -18.87 9.96
N SER A 164 -12.98 -18.41 8.72
CA SER A 164 -13.84 -17.36 8.15
C SER A 164 -15.31 -17.77 8.01
N LEU A 165 -15.58 -19.08 7.93
CA LEU A 165 -16.91 -19.64 7.76
C LEU A 165 -17.42 -20.34 9.00
N THR A 166 -16.57 -21.11 9.69
CA THR A 166 -16.95 -21.93 10.83
C THR A 166 -16.71 -21.23 12.18
N GLY A 167 -15.85 -20.21 12.20
CA GLY A 167 -15.40 -19.54 13.42
C GLY A 167 -14.34 -20.33 14.21
N GLU A 168 -13.99 -21.55 13.79
CA GLU A 168 -12.98 -22.40 14.43
C GLU A 168 -11.62 -22.20 13.78
N SER A 169 -10.58 -21.95 14.58
CA SER A 169 -9.22 -21.67 14.09
C SER A 169 -8.39 -22.93 13.76
N THR A 170 -8.96 -24.12 13.96
CA THR A 170 -8.29 -25.40 13.68
C THR A 170 -8.29 -25.71 12.19
N ASN A 171 -7.17 -26.25 11.70
CA ASN A 171 -7.08 -26.72 10.31
C ASN A 171 -7.88 -28.01 10.15
N VAL A 172 -8.70 -28.07 9.10
CA VAL A 172 -9.51 -29.25 8.75
C VAL A 172 -8.78 -30.06 7.68
N GLU A 173 -8.53 -31.33 7.96
CA GLU A 173 -7.99 -32.26 6.97
C GLU A 173 -9.07 -32.62 5.96
N LYS A 174 -8.81 -32.41 4.69
CA LYS A 174 -9.73 -32.62 3.58
C LYS A 174 -9.45 -33.92 2.85
N ARG A 175 -10.49 -34.71 2.57
CA ARG A 175 -10.40 -36.06 1.97
C ARG A 175 -11.34 -36.22 0.79
N GLU A 176 -11.02 -37.18 -0.04
CA GLU A 176 -11.92 -37.67 -1.08
C GLU A 176 -13.06 -38.52 -0.44
N GLY A 177 -14.11 -38.78 -1.17
CA GLY A 177 -15.20 -39.65 -0.76
C GLY A 177 -16.55 -38.99 -0.75
N VAL A 178 -17.62 -39.75 -0.50
CA VAL A 178 -19.01 -39.29 -0.43
C VAL A 178 -19.44 -39.30 1.03
N ILE A 179 -20.12 -38.24 1.46
CA ILE A 179 -20.70 -38.13 2.80
C ILE A 179 -22.21 -38.34 2.64
N GLU A 180 -22.72 -39.51 2.98
CA GLU A 180 -24.13 -39.88 2.72
C GLU A 180 -25.10 -39.19 3.67
N GLN A 181 -24.64 -38.89 4.91
CA GLN A 181 -25.45 -38.26 5.95
C GLN A 181 -25.45 -36.74 5.82
N GLU A 182 -26.46 -36.08 6.38
CA GLU A 182 -26.43 -34.63 6.52
C GLU A 182 -25.29 -34.21 7.44
N ALA A 183 -24.44 -33.32 6.93
CA ALA A 183 -23.24 -32.85 7.61
C ALA A 183 -23.26 -31.31 7.76
N ALA A 184 -22.88 -30.82 8.94
CA ALA A 184 -22.66 -29.40 9.14
C ALA A 184 -21.51 -28.91 8.24
N LEU A 185 -21.40 -27.60 8.00
CA LEU A 185 -20.44 -27.03 7.05
C LEU A 185 -18.98 -27.46 7.34
N GLY A 186 -18.56 -27.40 8.61
CA GLY A 186 -17.21 -27.80 9.05
C GLY A 186 -16.91 -29.29 8.92
N ASP A 187 -17.95 -30.15 8.90
CA ASP A 187 -17.81 -31.61 8.80
C ASP A 187 -17.78 -32.11 7.34
N ARG A 188 -17.98 -31.21 6.36
CA ARG A 188 -17.97 -31.56 4.94
C ARG A 188 -16.53 -31.65 4.44
N VAL A 189 -15.79 -32.66 4.93
CA VAL A 189 -14.34 -32.85 4.66
C VAL A 189 -14.02 -33.10 3.20
N ASN A 190 -15.00 -33.33 2.33
CA ASN A 190 -14.84 -33.56 0.90
C ASN A 190 -15.15 -32.32 0.03
N MET A 191 -15.38 -31.18 0.66
CA MET A 191 -15.61 -29.87 0.02
C MET A 191 -14.55 -28.88 0.45
N VAL A 192 -14.31 -27.86 -0.37
CA VAL A 192 -13.58 -26.65 -0.02
C VAL A 192 -14.46 -25.43 -0.30
N TYR A 193 -14.26 -24.35 0.43
CA TYR A 193 -15.11 -23.17 0.40
C TYR A 193 -14.33 -21.92 0.07
N SER A 194 -14.92 -21.04 -0.72
CA SER A 194 -14.38 -19.74 -1.08
C SER A 194 -13.95 -18.95 0.16
N GLY A 195 -12.80 -18.27 0.09
CA GLY A 195 -12.25 -17.48 1.18
C GLY A 195 -11.55 -18.29 2.28
N SER A 196 -11.45 -19.63 2.14
CA SER A 196 -10.68 -20.49 3.04
C SER A 196 -9.21 -20.55 2.62
N LEU A 197 -8.32 -20.77 3.59
CA LEU A 197 -6.87 -20.82 3.39
C LEU A 197 -6.36 -22.26 3.31
N VAL A 198 -5.61 -22.60 2.27
CA VAL A 198 -4.86 -23.85 2.20
C VAL A 198 -3.59 -23.73 3.04
N THR A 199 -3.53 -24.46 4.16
CA THR A 199 -2.41 -24.40 5.11
C THR A 199 -1.34 -25.46 4.82
N TYR A 200 -1.74 -26.61 4.25
CA TYR A 200 -0.82 -27.70 3.94
C TYR A 200 -1.35 -28.59 2.79
N GLY A 201 -0.44 -29.22 2.05
CA GLY A 201 -0.78 -30.17 0.99
C GLY A 201 -1.21 -29.52 -0.32
N ARG A 202 -1.86 -30.32 -1.19
CA ARG A 202 -2.38 -29.89 -2.49
C ARG A 202 -3.64 -30.67 -2.86
N ALA A 203 -4.45 -30.09 -3.74
CA ALA A 203 -5.66 -30.77 -4.23
C ALA A 203 -6.07 -30.34 -5.64
N GLU A 204 -6.88 -31.20 -6.29
CA GLU A 204 -7.63 -30.91 -7.49
C GLU A 204 -9.12 -30.84 -7.12
N VAL A 205 -9.79 -29.75 -7.50
CA VAL A 205 -11.15 -29.42 -7.04
C VAL A 205 -12.01 -29.02 -8.23
N PHE A 206 -13.18 -29.67 -8.41
CA PHE A 206 -14.19 -29.20 -9.33
C PHE A 206 -14.97 -28.05 -8.70
N VAL A 207 -14.95 -26.89 -9.34
CA VAL A 207 -15.72 -25.71 -8.92
C VAL A 207 -17.21 -26.00 -9.07
N THR A 208 -17.96 -25.87 -7.99
CA THR A 208 -19.40 -26.13 -7.94
C THR A 208 -20.23 -24.86 -7.91
N GLU A 209 -19.80 -23.87 -7.12
CA GLU A 209 -20.51 -22.60 -6.94
C GLU A 209 -19.52 -21.43 -6.95
N THR A 210 -19.96 -20.28 -7.47
CA THR A 210 -19.17 -19.05 -7.58
C THR A 210 -19.94 -17.84 -7.06
N ALA A 211 -19.26 -16.76 -6.74
CA ALA A 211 -19.81 -15.46 -6.34
C ALA A 211 -20.84 -15.55 -5.19
N MET A 212 -22.02 -14.99 -5.37
CA MET A 212 -23.07 -14.95 -4.34
C MET A 212 -23.69 -16.33 -4.02
N ASN A 213 -23.44 -17.35 -4.85
CA ASN A 213 -23.93 -18.71 -4.61
C ASN A 213 -23.01 -19.51 -3.69
N THR A 214 -21.77 -19.06 -3.44
CA THR A 214 -20.85 -19.67 -2.47
C THR A 214 -21.37 -19.52 -1.03
N GLU A 215 -20.88 -20.34 -0.10
CA GLU A 215 -21.28 -20.22 1.32
C GLU A 215 -20.92 -18.84 1.89
N ILE A 216 -19.76 -18.30 1.54
CA ILE A 216 -19.39 -16.93 1.94
C ILE A 216 -20.26 -15.88 1.24
N GLY A 217 -20.69 -16.12 0.00
CA GLY A 217 -21.64 -15.27 -0.73
C GLY A 217 -23.01 -15.19 -0.07
N LYS A 218 -23.53 -16.31 0.42
CA LYS A 218 -24.79 -16.36 1.19
C LYS A 218 -24.69 -15.54 2.48
N ILE A 219 -23.55 -15.63 3.21
CA ILE A 219 -23.28 -14.84 4.42
C ILE A 219 -23.17 -13.36 4.07
N ALA A 220 -22.43 -13.01 2.99
CA ALA A 220 -22.27 -11.63 2.52
C ALA A 220 -23.62 -10.99 2.15
N GLY A 221 -24.53 -11.77 1.55
CA GLY A 221 -25.91 -11.35 1.26
C GLY A 221 -26.69 -10.94 2.51
N LEU A 222 -26.48 -11.61 3.63
CA LEU A 222 -27.10 -11.27 4.93
C LEU A 222 -26.45 -10.03 5.58
N LEU A 223 -25.17 -9.78 5.30
CA LEU A 223 -24.38 -8.68 5.86
C LEU A 223 -24.38 -7.42 4.99
N SER A 224 -25.04 -7.41 3.85
CA SER A 224 -25.00 -6.32 2.84
C SER A 224 -25.45 -4.93 3.34
N ASN A 225 -25.88 -4.79 4.60
CA ASN A 225 -26.23 -3.54 5.27
C ASN A 225 -25.11 -2.98 6.18
N ALA A 226 -23.92 -3.57 6.21
CA ALA A 226 -22.82 -3.06 7.02
C ALA A 226 -22.31 -1.73 6.43
N LYS A 227 -22.41 -0.64 7.22
CA LYS A 227 -21.91 0.68 6.82
C LYS A 227 -20.40 0.64 6.65
N GLU A 228 -19.88 1.21 5.56
CA GLU A 228 -18.45 1.43 5.36
C GLU A 228 -17.84 2.15 6.57
N LYS A 229 -16.77 1.63 7.12
CA LYS A 229 -16.05 2.25 8.26
C LYS A 229 -15.25 3.44 7.75
N LYS A 230 -15.58 4.64 8.23
CA LYS A 230 -14.86 5.89 7.92
C LYS A 230 -13.40 5.83 8.40
N THR A 231 -12.50 6.55 7.69
CA THR A 231 -11.11 6.71 8.14
C THR A 231 -11.02 7.60 9.38
N PRO A 232 -9.95 7.52 10.21
CA PRO A 232 -9.76 8.41 11.36
C PRO A 232 -9.81 9.89 10.98
N LEU A 233 -9.25 10.24 9.83
CA LEU A 233 -9.30 11.60 9.28
C LEU A 233 -10.74 12.03 8.96
N GLN A 234 -11.52 11.17 8.31
CA GLN A 234 -12.93 11.45 8.01
C GLN A 234 -13.75 11.63 9.29
N ILE A 235 -13.51 10.79 10.30
CA ILE A 235 -14.18 10.93 11.61
C ILE A 235 -13.83 12.27 12.27
N ALA A 236 -12.54 12.64 12.27
CA ALA A 236 -12.07 13.91 12.83
C ALA A 236 -12.64 15.12 12.09
N LEU A 237 -12.78 15.06 10.76
CA LEU A 237 -13.39 16.10 9.94
C LEU A 237 -14.90 16.20 10.16
N ASP A 238 -15.60 15.08 10.30
CA ASP A 238 -17.02 15.07 10.61
C ASP A 238 -17.31 15.71 11.99
N ASP A 239 -16.49 15.38 13.00
CA ASP A 239 -16.60 15.98 14.35
C ASP A 239 -16.30 17.48 14.31
N PHE A 240 -15.26 17.87 13.57
CA PHE A 240 -14.96 19.27 13.34
C PHE A 240 -16.10 19.99 12.61
N GLY A 241 -16.63 19.39 11.55
CA GLY A 241 -17.76 19.95 10.79
C GLY A 241 -18.99 20.20 11.68
N LYS A 242 -19.31 19.25 12.57
CA LYS A 242 -20.39 19.42 13.56
C LYS A 242 -20.12 20.58 14.52
N LYS A 243 -18.92 20.67 15.10
CA LYS A 243 -18.53 21.75 16.02
C LYS A 243 -18.57 23.11 15.32
N LEU A 244 -18.08 23.16 14.07
CA LEU A 244 -18.14 24.36 13.25
C LEU A 244 -19.58 24.78 12.95
N SER A 245 -20.45 23.83 12.61
CA SER A 245 -21.89 24.11 12.35
C SER A 245 -22.59 24.68 13.58
N TYR A 246 -22.32 24.16 14.78
CA TYR A 246 -22.88 24.73 16.02
C TYR A 246 -22.36 26.15 16.27
N LEU A 247 -21.07 26.39 16.05
CA LEU A 247 -20.49 27.73 16.19
C LEU A 247 -21.13 28.71 15.20
N ILE A 248 -21.30 28.30 13.96
CA ILE A 248 -21.94 29.13 12.90
C ILE A 248 -23.39 29.46 13.26
N LEU A 249 -24.17 28.48 13.68
CA LEU A 249 -25.56 28.71 14.11
C LEU A 249 -25.63 29.69 15.27
N ALA A 250 -24.72 29.61 16.25
CA ALA A 250 -24.64 30.56 17.35
C ALA A 250 -24.32 31.98 16.88
N VAL A 251 -23.38 32.13 15.93
CA VAL A 251 -23.02 33.45 15.34
C VAL A 251 -24.14 33.95 14.47
N CYS A 252 -24.83 33.14 13.68
CA CYS A 252 -26.01 33.50 12.91
C CYS A 252 -27.14 34.02 13.81
N ALA A 253 -27.42 33.33 14.90
CA ALA A 253 -28.41 33.75 15.89
C ALA A 253 -28.02 35.08 16.53
N LEU A 254 -26.74 35.28 16.84
CA LEU A 254 -26.25 36.55 17.39
C LEU A 254 -26.42 37.72 16.37
N VAL A 255 -26.01 37.51 15.11
CA VAL A 255 -26.12 38.49 14.05
C VAL A 255 -27.59 38.82 13.78
N PHE A 256 -28.45 37.82 13.69
CA PHE A 256 -29.90 38.00 13.54
C PHE A 256 -30.49 38.81 14.72
N GLY A 257 -30.17 38.45 15.95
CA GLY A 257 -30.61 39.17 17.14
C GLY A 257 -30.16 40.62 17.20
N LEU A 258 -28.88 40.88 16.82
CA LEU A 258 -28.35 42.26 16.71
C LEU A 258 -29.03 43.07 15.61
N SER A 259 -29.30 42.46 14.46
CA SER A 259 -30.01 43.12 13.36
C SER A 259 -31.45 43.49 13.76
N MET A 260 -32.15 42.56 14.44
CA MET A 260 -33.48 42.85 14.98
C MET A 260 -33.48 43.91 16.07
N TYR A 261 -32.48 43.90 16.96
CA TYR A 261 -32.32 44.94 17.99
C TYR A 261 -32.11 46.36 17.41
N ARG A 262 -31.65 46.46 16.18
CA ARG A 262 -31.41 47.70 15.42
C ARG A 262 -32.57 48.09 14.52
N ASP A 263 -33.74 47.53 14.73
CA ASP A 263 -34.96 47.78 13.94
C ASP A 263 -34.78 47.51 12.42
N MET A 264 -33.85 46.63 12.04
CA MET A 264 -33.75 46.21 10.64
C MET A 264 -35.00 45.45 10.22
N PRO A 265 -35.46 45.59 8.97
CA PRO A 265 -36.53 44.75 8.45
C PRO A 265 -36.23 43.29 8.65
N LEU A 266 -37.22 42.52 9.09
CA LEU A 266 -37.06 41.08 9.39
C LEU A 266 -36.37 40.33 8.25
N LEU A 267 -36.72 40.71 7.02
CA LEU A 267 -36.19 40.08 5.82
C LEU A 267 -34.68 40.32 5.66
N ASP A 268 -34.22 41.56 5.85
CA ASP A 268 -32.81 41.93 5.74
C ASP A 268 -31.99 41.27 6.84
N ALA A 269 -32.51 41.19 8.06
CA ALA A 269 -31.91 40.49 9.17
C ALA A 269 -31.75 38.97 8.89
N MET A 270 -32.75 38.34 8.25
CA MET A 270 -32.69 36.94 7.81
C MET A 270 -31.67 36.74 6.68
N MET A 271 -31.61 37.67 5.71
CA MET A 271 -30.63 37.61 4.62
C MET A 271 -29.19 37.72 5.13
N PHE A 272 -28.92 38.57 6.15
CA PHE A 272 -27.62 38.59 6.84
C PHE A 272 -27.25 37.23 7.46
N ALA A 273 -28.19 36.64 8.20
CA ALA A 273 -27.95 35.33 8.85
C ALA A 273 -27.73 34.22 7.83
N VAL A 274 -28.50 34.23 6.73
CA VAL A 274 -28.34 33.26 5.62
C VAL A 274 -27.00 33.47 4.91
N ALA A 275 -26.64 34.72 4.57
CA ALA A 275 -25.35 35.01 3.94
C ALA A 275 -24.16 34.50 4.81
N LEU A 276 -24.26 34.76 6.13
CA LEU A 276 -23.26 34.26 7.08
C LEU A 276 -23.17 32.72 7.12
N ALA A 277 -24.32 32.03 7.16
CA ALA A 277 -24.38 30.58 7.16
C ALA A 277 -23.73 30.00 5.90
N VAL A 278 -24.05 30.54 4.73
CA VAL A 278 -23.51 30.13 3.43
C VAL A 278 -21.99 30.41 3.34
N ALA A 279 -21.54 31.59 3.83
CA ALA A 279 -20.10 31.90 3.84
C ALA A 279 -19.27 30.97 4.68
N ALA A 280 -19.88 30.42 5.73
CA ALA A 280 -19.15 29.74 6.79
C ALA A 280 -18.89 28.23 6.54
N ILE A 281 -19.73 27.57 5.73
CA ILE A 281 -19.70 26.13 5.56
C ILE A 281 -18.83 25.72 4.35
N PRO A 282 -17.75 24.94 4.56
CA PRO A 282 -16.90 24.46 3.47
C PRO A 282 -17.50 23.20 2.82
N GLU A 283 -18.42 23.35 1.86
CA GLU A 283 -19.13 22.25 1.21
C GLU A 283 -18.22 21.22 0.56
N ALA A 284 -17.14 21.67 -0.07
CA ALA A 284 -16.22 20.80 -0.81
C ALA A 284 -15.25 19.99 0.06
N LEU A 285 -15.20 20.20 1.39
CA LEU A 285 -14.15 19.66 2.26
C LEU A 285 -14.08 18.14 2.24
N GLY A 286 -15.19 17.45 2.43
CA GLY A 286 -15.23 15.98 2.47
C GLY A 286 -14.87 15.35 1.11
N SER A 287 -15.42 15.88 0.04
CA SER A 287 -15.16 15.43 -1.33
C SER A 287 -13.70 15.61 -1.73
N ILE A 288 -13.09 16.76 -1.39
CA ILE A 288 -11.69 17.05 -1.71
C ILE A 288 -10.75 16.09 -0.99
N VAL A 289 -11.00 15.81 0.30
CA VAL A 289 -10.17 14.83 1.05
C VAL A 289 -10.21 13.46 0.40
N THR A 290 -11.39 12.96 0.05
CA THR A 290 -11.54 11.66 -0.62
C THR A 290 -10.84 11.62 -1.98
N ILE A 291 -11.01 12.68 -2.80
CA ILE A 291 -10.37 12.78 -4.10
C ILE A 291 -8.83 12.82 -3.96
N VAL A 292 -8.30 13.60 -3.02
CA VAL A 292 -6.86 13.71 -2.79
C VAL A 292 -6.27 12.38 -2.31
N GLN A 293 -6.98 11.66 -1.42
CA GLN A 293 -6.59 10.31 -1.02
C GLN A 293 -6.59 9.34 -2.21
N ALA A 294 -7.65 9.32 -3.02
CA ALA A 294 -7.75 8.45 -4.19
C ALA A 294 -6.65 8.75 -5.23
N MET A 295 -6.32 10.03 -5.45
CA MET A 295 -5.21 10.40 -6.35
C MET A 295 -3.85 10.01 -5.76
N GLY A 296 -3.69 10.12 -4.45
CA GLY A 296 -2.50 9.66 -3.73
C GLY A 296 -2.27 8.17 -3.89
N THR A 297 -3.32 7.35 -3.72
CA THR A 297 -3.26 5.90 -3.91
C THR A 297 -2.96 5.52 -5.36
N GLN A 298 -3.58 6.20 -6.33
CA GLN A 298 -3.27 5.98 -7.76
C GLN A 298 -1.80 6.28 -8.09
N LYS A 299 -1.23 7.33 -7.48
CA LYS A 299 0.19 7.62 -7.62
C LYS A 299 1.07 6.53 -7.01
N MET A 300 0.73 6.05 -5.78
CA MET A 300 1.45 4.97 -5.12
C MET A 300 1.42 3.68 -5.95
N ALA A 301 0.27 3.34 -6.55
CA ALA A 301 0.14 2.19 -7.43
C ALA A 301 1.06 2.26 -8.65
N ARG A 302 1.21 3.46 -9.27
CA ARG A 302 2.19 3.68 -10.37
C ARG A 302 3.65 3.54 -9.92
N GLU A 303 3.91 3.70 -8.64
CA GLU A 303 5.21 3.55 -8.01
C GLU A 303 5.35 2.19 -7.32
N HIS A 304 4.63 1.17 -7.78
CA HIS A 304 4.65 -0.22 -7.33
C HIS A 304 4.09 -0.49 -5.92
N ALA A 305 3.35 0.43 -5.32
CA ALA A 305 2.69 0.24 -4.03
C ALA A 305 1.16 0.31 -4.19
N ILE A 306 0.48 -0.83 -4.23
CA ILE A 306 -0.98 -0.91 -4.31
C ILE A 306 -1.56 -0.85 -2.91
N ILE A 307 -2.44 0.11 -2.66
CA ILE A 307 -3.13 0.30 -1.38
C ILE A 307 -4.52 -0.32 -1.44
N LYS A 308 -4.81 -1.27 -0.57
CA LYS A 308 -6.13 -1.92 -0.45
C LYS A 308 -7.09 -1.14 0.44
N ASP A 309 -6.58 -0.50 1.51
CA ASP A 309 -7.38 0.30 2.44
C ASP A 309 -6.91 1.76 2.45
N LEU A 310 -7.81 2.69 2.16
CA LEU A 310 -7.52 4.14 2.18
C LEU A 310 -7.00 4.64 3.53
N LYS A 311 -7.33 3.94 4.63
CA LYS A 311 -6.79 4.26 5.97
C LYS A 311 -5.26 4.11 6.01
N ALA A 312 -4.72 3.15 5.25
CA ALA A 312 -3.28 2.94 5.19
C ALA A 312 -2.53 4.16 4.64
N VAL A 313 -3.14 4.96 3.74
CA VAL A 313 -2.53 6.19 3.22
C VAL A 313 -2.23 7.19 4.33
N GLU A 314 -3.16 7.33 5.28
CA GLU A 314 -2.99 8.22 6.44
C GLU A 314 -1.94 7.66 7.40
N SER A 315 -2.02 6.36 7.71
CA SER A 315 -1.10 5.67 8.61
C SER A 315 0.33 5.65 8.07
N LEU A 316 0.53 5.52 6.74
CA LEU A 316 1.84 5.60 6.08
C LEU A 316 2.59 6.89 6.45
N GLY A 317 1.89 8.02 6.51
CA GLY A 317 2.48 9.29 6.93
C GLY A 317 2.96 9.33 8.39
N CYS A 318 2.47 8.42 9.23
CA CYS A 318 2.75 8.32 10.66
C CYS A 318 3.77 7.22 11.00
N VAL A 319 4.14 6.36 10.04
CA VAL A 319 5.05 5.22 10.29
C VAL A 319 6.33 5.69 10.95
N SER A 320 6.63 5.07 12.10
CA SER A 320 7.84 5.30 12.89
C SER A 320 8.74 4.08 13.01
N VAL A 321 8.20 2.87 12.73
CA VAL A 321 8.94 1.61 12.72
C VAL A 321 8.54 0.79 11.50
N ILE A 322 9.52 0.20 10.82
CA ILE A 322 9.28 -0.78 9.76
C ILE A 322 9.93 -2.09 10.21
N CYS A 323 9.10 -3.07 10.53
CA CYS A 323 9.49 -4.45 10.76
C CYS A 323 9.51 -5.17 9.42
N SER A 324 10.70 -5.46 8.91
CA SER A 324 10.87 -6.06 7.59
C SER A 324 11.33 -7.50 7.70
N ASP A 325 10.63 -8.41 7.00
CA ASP A 325 11.19 -9.72 6.72
C ASP A 325 12.47 -9.55 5.88
N LYS A 326 13.45 -10.41 6.09
CA LYS A 326 14.71 -10.39 5.36
C LYS A 326 14.52 -10.86 3.93
N THR A 327 13.96 -12.10 3.78
CA THR A 327 13.92 -12.82 2.51
C THR A 327 12.93 -12.19 1.54
N GLY A 328 13.34 -12.01 0.29
CA GLY A 328 12.49 -11.47 -0.75
C GLY A 328 12.22 -9.95 -0.68
N THR A 329 12.32 -9.34 0.51
CA THR A 329 12.08 -7.91 0.73
C THR A 329 13.37 -7.10 0.76
N LEU A 330 14.26 -7.40 1.72
CA LEU A 330 15.57 -6.75 1.86
C LEU A 330 16.62 -7.41 0.97
N THR A 331 16.43 -8.69 0.68
CA THR A 331 17.30 -9.52 -0.17
C THR A 331 16.58 -9.91 -1.47
N GLN A 332 17.34 -10.48 -2.42
CA GLN A 332 16.84 -10.81 -3.75
C GLN A 332 15.98 -12.08 -3.81
N ASN A 333 15.90 -12.85 -2.71
CA ASN A 333 15.33 -14.21 -2.66
C ASN A 333 15.99 -15.16 -3.68
N LYS A 334 17.29 -15.00 -3.87
CA LYS A 334 18.07 -15.75 -4.84
C LYS A 334 19.44 -16.06 -4.26
N MET A 335 19.67 -17.34 -3.93
CA MET A 335 21.00 -17.74 -3.49
C MET A 335 22.03 -17.50 -4.59
N THR A 336 23.19 -16.97 -4.22
CA THR A 336 24.28 -16.66 -5.13
C THR A 336 25.60 -17.06 -4.49
N VAL A 337 26.44 -17.79 -5.22
CA VAL A 337 27.79 -18.13 -4.76
C VAL A 337 28.64 -16.85 -4.74
N GLN A 338 29.27 -16.59 -3.59
CA GLN A 338 30.12 -15.42 -3.39
C GLN A 338 31.59 -15.75 -3.32
N LYS A 339 31.95 -16.86 -2.65
CA LYS A 339 33.34 -17.28 -2.42
C LYS A 339 33.47 -18.79 -2.56
N ILE A 340 34.62 -19.21 -3.01
CA ILE A 340 35.02 -20.63 -3.14
C ILE A 340 36.38 -20.77 -2.45
N TYR A 341 36.54 -21.84 -1.67
CA TYR A 341 37.82 -22.19 -1.05
C TYR A 341 38.33 -23.46 -1.68
N LEU A 342 39.45 -23.38 -2.39
CA LEU A 342 40.15 -24.47 -3.08
C LEU A 342 41.66 -24.32 -2.88
N ASP A 343 42.36 -25.39 -2.72
CA ASP A 343 43.83 -25.41 -2.64
C ASP A 343 44.35 -24.32 -1.67
N HIS A 344 43.86 -24.35 -0.43
CA HIS A 344 44.22 -23.37 0.63
C HIS A 344 43.97 -21.88 0.31
N THR A 345 43.19 -21.59 -0.74
CA THR A 345 42.96 -20.23 -1.20
C THR A 345 41.47 -19.93 -1.38
N ALA A 346 41.02 -18.79 -0.87
CA ALA A 346 39.69 -18.30 -1.16
C ALA A 346 39.70 -17.51 -2.48
N ILE A 347 38.85 -17.93 -3.43
CA ILE A 347 38.73 -17.29 -4.75
C ILE A 347 37.29 -16.82 -4.99
N MET A 348 37.10 -15.93 -5.93
CA MET A 348 35.77 -15.53 -6.43
C MET A 348 35.28 -16.52 -7.49
N PRO A 349 33.99 -16.73 -7.68
CA PRO A 349 33.44 -17.65 -8.67
C PRO A 349 33.96 -17.43 -10.10
N GLU A 350 34.19 -16.18 -10.48
CA GLU A 350 34.69 -15.81 -11.82
C GLU A 350 36.15 -16.26 -12.08
N ALA A 351 36.87 -16.63 -11.02
CA ALA A 351 38.24 -17.16 -11.14
C ALA A 351 38.29 -18.66 -11.47
N LEU A 352 37.15 -19.35 -11.49
CA LEU A 352 37.10 -20.77 -11.88
C LEU A 352 37.47 -20.93 -13.36
N GLN A 353 38.28 -21.92 -13.65
CA GLN A 353 38.78 -22.26 -15.00
C GLN A 353 38.54 -23.75 -15.30
N ILE A 354 37.78 -24.04 -16.35
CA ILE A 354 37.46 -25.41 -16.74
C ILE A 354 38.71 -26.23 -17.15
N ASN A 355 39.78 -25.59 -17.56
CA ASN A 355 41.03 -26.20 -17.93
C ASN A 355 41.87 -26.68 -16.72
N ASP A 356 41.61 -26.11 -15.53
CA ASP A 356 42.20 -26.58 -14.27
C ASP A 356 41.45 -27.82 -13.79
N GLN A 357 42.19 -28.86 -13.48
CA GLN A 357 41.61 -30.17 -13.13
C GLN A 357 40.87 -30.14 -11.78
N LEU A 358 41.36 -29.39 -10.79
CA LEU A 358 40.70 -29.21 -9.49
C LEU A 358 39.39 -28.44 -9.65
N HIS A 359 39.40 -27.31 -10.36
CA HIS A 359 38.21 -26.54 -10.64
C HIS A 359 37.15 -27.31 -11.42
N ARG A 360 37.58 -28.13 -12.39
CA ARG A 360 36.71 -28.98 -13.20
C ARG A 360 35.97 -30.03 -12.38
N TYR A 361 36.63 -30.68 -11.42
CA TYR A 361 35.98 -31.65 -10.53
C TYR A 361 34.92 -30.95 -9.63
N LEU A 362 35.21 -29.75 -9.13
CA LEU A 362 34.22 -28.99 -8.39
C LEU A 362 33.02 -28.63 -9.29
N MET A 363 33.24 -28.23 -10.54
CA MET A 363 32.16 -27.91 -11.48
C MET A 363 31.35 -29.18 -11.82
N TYR A 364 31.98 -30.33 -12.00
CA TYR A 364 31.26 -31.58 -12.19
C TYR A 364 30.38 -31.96 -11.01
N ASP A 365 30.89 -31.87 -9.79
CA ASP A 365 30.07 -32.09 -8.58
C ASP A 365 28.91 -31.08 -8.47
N ALA A 366 29.15 -29.82 -8.74
CA ALA A 366 28.15 -28.80 -8.71
C ALA A 366 27.02 -28.98 -9.75
N ILE A 367 27.28 -29.57 -10.93
CA ILE A 367 26.30 -29.81 -12.00
C ILE A 367 25.67 -31.22 -11.90
N LEU A 368 26.48 -32.23 -11.77
CA LEU A 368 26.04 -33.64 -11.88
C LEU A 368 25.37 -34.12 -10.60
N ASN A 369 25.83 -33.63 -9.46
CA ASN A 369 25.23 -33.88 -8.15
C ASN A 369 24.23 -32.74 -7.80
N ASN A 370 23.22 -32.53 -8.69
CA ASN A 370 22.32 -31.42 -8.64
C ASN A 370 21.02 -31.71 -9.41
N ASP A 371 19.86 -31.40 -8.85
CA ASP A 371 18.54 -31.63 -9.45
C ASP A 371 17.93 -30.38 -10.06
N ALA A 372 18.51 -29.21 -9.84
CA ALA A 372 18.07 -27.97 -10.49
C ALA A 372 18.31 -28.02 -12.01
N ARG A 373 17.40 -27.44 -12.78
CA ARG A 373 17.42 -27.43 -14.25
C ARG A 373 17.13 -26.03 -14.79
N MET A 374 17.59 -25.81 -16.03
CA MET A 374 17.18 -24.62 -16.76
C MET A 374 15.90 -24.91 -17.57
N ASP A 375 14.91 -24.02 -17.47
CA ASP A 375 13.70 -24.03 -18.26
C ASP A 375 13.38 -22.60 -18.71
N ASP A 376 13.22 -22.40 -20.01
CA ASP A 376 12.98 -21.08 -20.65
C ASP A 376 13.84 -19.92 -20.11
N GLY A 377 15.13 -20.20 -19.87
CA GLY A 377 16.10 -19.18 -19.39
C GLY A 377 16.03 -18.90 -17.89
N LYS A 378 15.20 -19.64 -17.14
CA LYS A 378 15.13 -19.57 -15.67
C LYS A 378 15.60 -20.88 -15.06
N VAL A 379 16.31 -20.80 -13.93
CA VAL A 379 16.69 -22.01 -13.18
C VAL A 379 15.53 -22.40 -12.28
N ILE A 380 15.12 -23.67 -12.37
CA ILE A 380 14.08 -24.29 -11.56
C ILE A 380 14.74 -25.35 -10.67
N GLY A 381 14.49 -25.29 -9.36
CA GLY A 381 15.03 -26.23 -8.38
C GLY A 381 15.24 -25.60 -7.01
N ASP A 382 15.86 -26.35 -6.11
CA ASP A 382 16.26 -25.82 -4.79
C ASP A 382 17.16 -24.58 -4.95
N PRO A 383 16.96 -23.50 -4.18
CA PRO A 383 17.76 -22.27 -4.30
C PRO A 383 19.26 -22.48 -4.17
N THR A 384 19.70 -23.41 -3.31
CA THR A 384 21.12 -23.76 -3.11
C THR A 384 21.69 -24.42 -4.36
N GLU A 385 20.94 -25.34 -4.95
CA GLU A 385 21.33 -26.05 -6.18
C GLU A 385 21.30 -25.12 -7.39
N SER A 386 20.30 -24.24 -7.46
CA SER A 386 20.20 -23.21 -8.49
C SER A 386 21.41 -22.28 -8.49
N ALA A 387 21.90 -21.89 -7.30
CA ALA A 387 23.09 -21.05 -7.16
C ALA A 387 24.36 -21.73 -7.71
N LEU A 388 24.51 -23.04 -7.48
CA LEU A 388 25.63 -23.81 -8.01
C LEU A 388 25.56 -23.89 -9.54
N LEU A 389 24.40 -24.18 -10.09
CA LEU A 389 24.20 -24.26 -11.53
C LEU A 389 24.50 -22.91 -12.22
N GLU A 390 23.99 -21.80 -11.68
CA GLU A 390 24.28 -20.47 -12.20
C GLU A 390 25.77 -20.10 -12.13
N MET A 391 26.45 -20.47 -11.04
CA MET A 391 27.87 -20.27 -10.89
C MET A 391 28.64 -20.90 -12.06
N VAL A 392 28.35 -22.17 -12.34
CA VAL A 392 29.08 -22.91 -13.37
C VAL A 392 28.74 -22.42 -14.79
N ARG A 393 27.48 -22.08 -15.05
CA ARG A 393 27.08 -21.46 -16.34
C ARG A 393 27.76 -20.12 -16.59
N LYS A 394 27.95 -19.28 -15.57
CA LYS A 394 28.73 -18.03 -15.70
C LYS A 394 30.19 -18.28 -16.09
N CYS A 395 30.74 -19.45 -15.79
CA CYS A 395 32.06 -19.88 -16.22
C CYS A 395 32.08 -20.45 -17.66
N GLY A 396 30.96 -20.39 -18.39
CA GLY A 396 30.85 -20.82 -19.79
C GLY A 396 30.64 -22.31 -19.98
N VAL A 397 30.24 -23.03 -18.96
CA VAL A 397 29.97 -24.47 -19.03
C VAL A 397 28.49 -24.71 -19.29
N ASP A 398 28.19 -25.53 -20.28
CA ASP A 398 26.83 -25.96 -20.62
C ASP A 398 26.48 -27.23 -19.83
N ASP A 399 25.55 -27.07 -18.88
CA ASP A 399 25.10 -28.18 -18.00
C ASP A 399 24.23 -29.20 -18.76
N ASP A 400 23.43 -28.77 -19.73
CA ASP A 400 22.61 -29.69 -20.54
C ASP A 400 23.50 -30.59 -21.39
N PHE A 401 24.58 -30.05 -21.96
CA PHE A 401 25.57 -30.86 -22.69
C PHE A 401 26.26 -31.88 -21.76
N LEU A 402 26.66 -31.45 -20.57
CA LEU A 402 27.35 -32.34 -19.62
C LEU A 402 26.43 -33.46 -19.12
N ARG A 403 25.20 -33.15 -18.77
CA ARG A 403 24.21 -34.14 -18.33
C ARG A 403 23.78 -35.07 -19.44
N GLY A 404 23.70 -34.54 -20.68
CA GLY A 404 23.43 -35.40 -21.86
C GLY A 404 24.59 -36.35 -22.22
N ALA A 405 25.84 -35.95 -21.93
CA ALA A 405 27.03 -36.76 -22.20
C ALA A 405 27.33 -37.78 -21.09
N MET A 406 26.79 -37.62 -19.88
CA MET A 406 27.07 -38.47 -18.70
C MET A 406 25.75 -38.91 -18.05
N GLU A 407 25.50 -40.22 -17.99
CA GLU A 407 24.30 -40.78 -17.39
C GLU A 407 24.48 -41.00 -15.87
N ARG A 408 23.50 -40.55 -15.07
CA ARG A 408 23.45 -40.78 -13.63
C ARG A 408 23.20 -42.26 -13.37
N GLN A 409 24.17 -42.92 -12.79
CA GLN A 409 24.11 -44.37 -12.56
C GLN A 409 23.41 -44.75 -11.25
N GLN A 410 23.69 -44.00 -10.17
CA GLN A 410 23.13 -44.23 -8.85
C GLN A 410 23.02 -42.89 -8.12
N GLU A 411 22.11 -42.83 -7.14
CA GLU A 411 21.97 -41.63 -6.28
C GLU A 411 21.55 -42.00 -4.86
N LEU A 412 21.97 -41.18 -3.92
CA LEU A 412 21.38 -41.00 -2.60
C LEU A 412 20.95 -39.55 -2.49
N PRO A 413 19.64 -39.24 -2.57
CA PRO A 413 19.13 -37.88 -2.54
C PRO A 413 19.49 -37.18 -1.23
N PHE A 414 19.37 -35.86 -1.17
CA PHE A 414 19.63 -35.11 0.06
C PHE A 414 18.72 -35.58 1.20
N ASP A 415 19.33 -35.79 2.35
CA ASP A 415 18.63 -36.13 3.59
C ASP A 415 19.10 -35.21 4.72
N SER A 416 18.14 -34.64 5.48
CA SER A 416 18.41 -33.66 6.51
C SER A 416 19.16 -34.17 7.73
N ASP A 417 19.04 -35.47 8.06
CA ASP A 417 19.74 -36.09 9.18
C ASP A 417 21.17 -36.43 8.79
N ARG A 418 21.35 -36.94 7.55
CA ARG A 418 22.63 -37.25 6.94
C ARG A 418 23.39 -36.00 6.49
N LYS A 419 22.69 -34.94 6.10
CA LYS A 419 23.20 -33.65 5.59
C LYS A 419 24.10 -33.77 4.36
N LEU A 420 23.93 -34.77 3.56
CA LEU A 420 24.68 -35.06 2.34
C LEU A 420 23.73 -35.39 1.19
N MET A 421 24.19 -35.14 -0.03
CA MET A 421 23.66 -35.68 -1.28
C MET A 421 24.80 -36.29 -2.06
N SER A 422 24.56 -37.47 -2.65
CA SER A 422 25.59 -38.24 -3.37
C SER A 422 25.03 -38.79 -4.66
N THR A 423 25.80 -38.69 -5.73
CA THR A 423 25.46 -39.23 -7.06
C THR A 423 26.67 -39.94 -7.69
N VAL A 424 26.43 -40.98 -8.50
CA VAL A 424 27.48 -41.72 -9.19
C VAL A 424 27.41 -41.51 -10.69
N TYR A 425 28.54 -41.13 -11.26
CA TYR A 425 28.71 -40.93 -12.70
C TYR A 425 30.01 -41.60 -13.18
N ALA A 426 30.08 -41.98 -14.45
CA ALA A 426 31.32 -42.43 -15.07
C ALA A 426 32.14 -41.21 -15.53
N LEU A 427 33.08 -40.75 -14.70
CA LEU A 427 34.02 -39.68 -15.07
C LEU A 427 35.26 -40.28 -15.72
N HIS A 428 35.54 -39.95 -16.97
CA HIS A 428 36.67 -40.49 -17.75
C HIS A 428 36.68 -42.06 -17.76
N GLY A 429 35.49 -42.66 -17.73
CA GLY A 429 35.34 -44.13 -17.72
C GLY A 429 35.47 -44.80 -16.34
N VAL A 430 35.70 -44.04 -15.26
CA VAL A 430 35.78 -44.53 -13.89
C VAL A 430 34.50 -44.17 -13.14
N PRO A 431 33.78 -45.16 -12.53
CA PRO A 431 32.64 -44.85 -11.67
C PRO A 431 33.08 -43.95 -10.50
N THR A 432 32.55 -42.74 -10.44
CA THR A 432 32.95 -41.71 -9.46
C THR A 432 31.74 -41.28 -8.66
N LEU A 433 31.85 -41.40 -7.35
CA LEU A 433 30.89 -40.87 -6.38
C LEU A 433 31.19 -39.42 -6.13
N LEU A 434 30.26 -38.54 -6.49
CA LEU A 434 30.28 -37.10 -6.22
C LEU A 434 29.40 -36.84 -5.01
N THR A 435 29.86 -36.03 -4.05
CA THR A 435 29.12 -35.75 -2.80
C THR A 435 29.27 -34.31 -2.39
N LYS A 436 28.12 -33.68 -2.13
CA LYS A 436 28.07 -32.35 -1.54
C LYS A 436 27.29 -32.37 -0.22
N GLY A 437 27.62 -31.46 0.71
CA GLY A 437 26.88 -31.33 1.95
C GLY A 437 27.54 -30.49 3.03
N ALA A 438 27.16 -30.76 4.28
CA ALA A 438 27.63 -29.97 5.43
C ALA A 438 29.12 -30.16 5.67
N PRO A 439 29.92 -29.08 5.81
CA PRO A 439 31.37 -29.18 5.97
C PRO A 439 31.82 -30.04 7.16
N ASP A 440 31.13 -29.92 8.29
CA ASP A 440 31.41 -30.66 9.52
C ASP A 440 31.18 -32.18 9.40
N VAL A 441 30.27 -32.59 8.53
CA VAL A 441 29.96 -34.00 8.25
C VAL A 441 30.91 -34.56 7.20
N LEU A 442 31.11 -33.83 6.09
CA LEU A 442 31.92 -34.32 4.97
C LEU A 442 33.39 -34.40 5.33
N LEU A 443 33.95 -33.43 6.08
CA LEU A 443 35.32 -33.46 6.55
C LEU A 443 35.64 -34.65 7.44
N LYS A 444 34.72 -35.13 8.28
CA LYS A 444 34.93 -36.35 9.11
C LYS A 444 35.06 -37.60 8.27
N ARG A 445 34.50 -37.62 7.06
CA ARG A 445 34.49 -38.76 6.13
C ARG A 445 35.58 -38.66 5.05
N ALA A 446 36.27 -37.51 4.96
CA ALA A 446 37.37 -37.29 4.01
C ALA A 446 38.70 -37.81 4.58
N VAL A 447 39.46 -38.55 3.76
CA VAL A 447 40.78 -39.07 4.06
C VAL A 447 41.89 -38.43 3.24
N TYR A 448 41.51 -37.94 2.06
CA TYR A 448 42.43 -37.30 1.13
C TYR A 448 42.00 -35.87 0.80
N LEU A 449 42.98 -35.07 0.42
CA LEU A 449 42.80 -33.69 -0.07
C LEU A 449 43.31 -33.59 -1.51
N ARG A 450 42.53 -32.97 -2.40
CA ARG A 450 42.97 -32.70 -3.77
C ARG A 450 43.48 -31.25 -3.86
N GLU A 451 44.76 -31.17 -4.22
CA GLU A 451 45.44 -29.93 -4.56
C GLU A 451 45.72 -29.82 -6.06
N LYS A 452 46.16 -28.67 -6.55
CA LYS A 452 46.60 -28.51 -7.95
C LYS A 452 47.69 -29.45 -8.34
N GLN A 453 48.58 -29.80 -7.39
CA GLN A 453 49.71 -30.68 -7.62
C GLN A 453 49.36 -32.19 -7.58
N GLY A 454 48.17 -32.57 -7.10
CA GLY A 454 47.72 -33.95 -7.01
C GLY A 454 46.87 -34.24 -5.78
N ILE A 455 46.72 -35.52 -5.48
CA ILE A 455 45.96 -36.00 -4.31
C ILE A 455 46.97 -36.42 -3.24
N ARG A 456 46.80 -35.91 -2.03
CA ARG A 456 47.57 -36.35 -0.86
C ARG A 456 46.67 -36.71 0.32
N ARG A 457 47.22 -37.40 1.29
CA ARG A 457 46.50 -37.69 2.53
C ARG A 457 46.26 -36.41 3.30
N MET A 458 45.04 -36.21 3.82
CA MET A 458 44.64 -35.05 4.61
C MET A 458 45.27 -35.14 6.01
N THR A 459 45.85 -34.06 6.50
CA THR A 459 46.41 -33.90 7.85
C THR A 459 45.38 -33.26 8.80
N GLU A 460 45.66 -33.28 10.12
CA GLU A 460 44.81 -32.58 11.09
C GLU A 460 44.93 -31.06 10.99
N GLU A 461 46.07 -30.57 10.50
CA GLU A 461 46.28 -29.14 10.20
C GLU A 461 45.37 -28.71 9.05
N ASP A 462 45.25 -29.48 7.97
CA ASP A 462 44.31 -29.19 6.86
C ASP A 462 42.86 -29.15 7.35
N ARG A 463 42.45 -30.09 8.21
CA ARG A 463 41.13 -30.13 8.79
C ARG A 463 40.83 -28.88 9.60
N THR A 464 41.78 -28.44 10.40
CA THR A 464 41.66 -27.25 11.25
C THR A 464 41.54 -26.01 10.38
N GLU A 465 42.41 -25.86 9.37
CA GLU A 465 42.38 -24.73 8.43
C GLU A 465 41.03 -24.63 7.68
N ILE A 466 40.55 -25.78 7.16
CA ILE A 466 39.27 -25.82 6.45
C ILE A 466 38.09 -25.44 7.38
N LEU A 467 38.12 -25.93 8.62
CA LEU A 467 37.11 -25.56 9.63
C LEU A 467 37.17 -24.09 10.01
N GLU A 468 38.36 -23.54 10.17
CA GLU A 468 38.54 -22.10 10.43
C GLU A 468 38.03 -21.27 9.24
N GLN A 469 38.28 -21.70 8.01
CA GLN A 469 37.77 -21.01 6.82
C GLN A 469 36.24 -21.13 6.72
N ASN A 470 35.66 -22.28 7.05
CA ASN A 470 34.22 -22.42 7.19
C ASN A 470 33.64 -21.47 8.25
N GLN A 471 34.29 -21.33 9.40
CA GLN A 471 33.87 -20.39 10.43
C GLN A 471 33.97 -18.93 9.99
N ARG A 472 35.02 -18.56 9.23
CA ARG A 472 35.15 -17.20 8.64
C ARG A 472 34.01 -16.92 7.68
N PHE A 473 33.73 -17.83 6.72
CA PHE A 473 32.62 -17.67 5.79
C PHE A 473 31.28 -17.62 6.50
N SER A 474 31.05 -18.49 7.48
CA SER A 474 29.83 -18.46 8.29
C SER A 474 29.71 -17.19 9.13
N GLY A 475 30.84 -16.63 9.63
CA GLY A 475 30.89 -15.35 10.34
C GLY A 475 30.53 -14.14 9.45
N GLU A 476 30.77 -14.24 8.14
CA GLU A 476 30.32 -13.28 7.13
C GLU A 476 28.85 -13.49 6.73
N GLY A 477 28.15 -14.45 7.33
CA GLY A 477 26.75 -14.77 7.03
C GLY A 477 26.54 -15.68 5.82
N LEU A 478 27.61 -16.25 5.27
CA LEU A 478 27.53 -17.13 4.12
C LEU A 478 27.11 -18.56 4.52
N ARG A 479 26.25 -19.17 3.72
CA ARG A 479 25.94 -20.61 3.79
C ARG A 479 27.05 -21.38 3.08
N VAL A 480 27.68 -22.35 3.77
CA VAL A 480 28.81 -23.07 3.22
C VAL A 480 28.42 -24.50 2.92
N LEU A 481 28.77 -24.98 1.71
CA LEU A 481 28.72 -26.37 1.31
C LEU A 481 30.14 -26.89 1.06
N ALA A 482 30.39 -28.09 1.50
CA ALA A 482 31.59 -28.84 1.18
C ALA A 482 31.36 -29.78 -0.02
N PHE A 483 32.41 -30.01 -0.80
CA PHE A 483 32.43 -30.85 -1.99
C PHE A 483 33.55 -31.87 -1.90
N ALA A 484 33.25 -33.11 -2.27
CA ALA A 484 34.21 -34.19 -2.25
C ALA A 484 33.81 -35.29 -3.25
N TYR A 485 34.76 -36.13 -3.63
CA TYR A 485 34.49 -37.27 -4.50
C TYR A 485 35.27 -38.51 -4.07
N ARG A 486 34.86 -39.66 -4.58
CA ARG A 486 35.57 -40.94 -4.41
C ARG A 486 35.42 -41.77 -5.69
N GLU A 487 36.51 -42.37 -6.16
CA GLU A 487 36.45 -43.35 -7.23
C GLU A 487 35.97 -44.70 -6.67
N LEU A 488 34.95 -45.30 -7.31
CA LEU A 488 34.37 -46.57 -6.93
C LEU A 488 35.01 -47.69 -7.69
N LYS A 489 35.03 -48.88 -7.09
CA LYS A 489 35.42 -50.10 -7.79
C LYS A 489 34.32 -50.52 -8.76
N GLU A 490 34.70 -51.19 -9.84
CA GLU A 490 33.74 -51.66 -10.83
C GLU A 490 32.71 -52.60 -10.17
N GLY A 491 31.39 -52.25 -10.35
CA GLY A 491 30.29 -52.97 -9.73
C GLY A 491 29.99 -52.66 -8.27
N GLU A 492 30.69 -51.70 -7.64
CA GLU A 492 30.38 -51.23 -6.28
C GLU A 492 29.05 -50.49 -6.25
N LYS A 493 28.14 -50.92 -5.38
CA LYS A 493 26.84 -50.24 -5.19
C LYS A 493 26.94 -49.12 -4.16
N LEU A 494 26.30 -48.02 -4.46
CA LEU A 494 26.18 -46.89 -3.54
C LEU A 494 25.29 -47.27 -2.35
N THR A 495 25.82 -47.12 -1.15
CA THR A 495 25.11 -47.33 0.12
C THR A 495 25.46 -46.23 1.10
N ILE A 496 24.63 -46.00 2.10
CA ILE A 496 24.88 -45.00 3.15
C ILE A 496 26.21 -45.25 3.88
N SER A 497 26.56 -46.51 4.11
CA SER A 497 27.85 -46.90 4.69
C SER A 497 29.04 -46.72 3.73
N GLY A 498 28.77 -46.64 2.44
CA GLY A 498 29.78 -46.41 1.40
C GLY A 498 30.15 -44.93 1.24
N GLU A 499 29.49 -44.03 1.91
CA GLU A 499 29.83 -42.59 1.94
C GLU A 499 31.00 -42.30 2.89
N CYS A 500 32.18 -42.81 2.56
CA CYS A 500 33.42 -42.65 3.32
C CYS A 500 34.63 -42.59 2.39
N ASP A 501 35.82 -42.38 2.96
CA ASP A 501 37.12 -42.34 2.26
C ASP A 501 37.17 -41.32 1.12
N TYR A 502 36.53 -40.16 1.32
CA TYR A 502 36.46 -39.13 0.32
C TYR A 502 37.79 -38.42 0.06
N ILE A 503 37.93 -37.94 -1.16
CA ILE A 503 38.90 -36.93 -1.58
C ILE A 503 38.21 -35.60 -1.50
N PHE A 504 38.59 -34.76 -0.55
CA PHE A 504 38.02 -33.44 -0.35
C PHE A 504 38.42 -32.47 -1.47
N LEU A 505 37.46 -31.75 -2.05
CA LEU A 505 37.71 -30.76 -3.10
C LEU A 505 37.84 -29.37 -2.54
N GLY A 506 36.80 -28.91 -1.79
CA GLY A 506 36.75 -27.53 -1.30
C GLY A 506 35.43 -27.16 -0.68
N LEU A 507 35.29 -25.85 -0.43
CA LEU A 507 34.08 -25.21 0.11
C LEU A 507 33.52 -24.22 -0.90
N VAL A 508 32.21 -24.19 -1.01
CA VAL A 508 31.47 -23.16 -1.76
C VAL A 508 30.58 -22.39 -0.80
N ALA A 509 30.74 -21.07 -0.74
CA ALA A 509 30.04 -20.19 0.16
C ALA A 509 29.08 -19.28 -0.62
N MET A 510 27.83 -19.27 -0.20
CA MET A 510 26.74 -18.58 -0.89
C MET A 510 25.85 -17.81 0.09
N ILE A 511 25.15 -16.84 -0.43
CA ILE A 511 24.20 -16.01 0.33
C ILE A 511 23.06 -15.59 -0.58
N ASP A 512 21.91 -15.27 0.01
CA ASP A 512 20.89 -14.45 -0.64
C ASP A 512 21.29 -12.97 -0.45
N PRO A 513 21.84 -12.31 -1.50
CA PRO A 513 22.43 -10.99 -1.35
C PRO A 513 21.36 -9.91 -1.11
N PRO A 514 21.68 -8.84 -0.38
CA PRO A 514 20.83 -7.67 -0.29
C PRO A 514 20.55 -7.09 -1.68
N ARG A 515 19.35 -6.53 -1.86
CA ARG A 515 19.05 -5.72 -3.06
C ARG A 515 19.93 -4.47 -3.07
N ALA A 516 20.33 -4.03 -4.24
CA ALA A 516 21.22 -2.85 -4.39
C ALA A 516 20.63 -1.59 -3.73
N GLU A 517 19.32 -1.44 -3.76
CA GLU A 517 18.59 -0.29 -3.23
C GLU A 517 18.39 -0.33 -1.71
N SER A 518 18.53 -1.50 -1.07
CA SER A 518 18.17 -1.70 0.35
C SER A 518 18.99 -0.79 1.29
N ALA A 519 20.28 -0.67 1.08
CA ALA A 519 21.14 0.18 1.93
C ALA A 519 20.75 1.66 1.83
N ALA A 520 20.48 2.17 0.64
CA ALA A 520 20.04 3.54 0.43
C ALA A 520 18.66 3.78 1.05
N ALA A 521 17.73 2.83 0.88
CA ALA A 521 16.39 2.91 1.44
C ALA A 521 16.40 2.88 2.98
N VAL A 522 17.26 2.07 3.61
CA VAL A 522 17.46 2.03 5.06
C VAL A 522 18.02 3.37 5.57
N ALA A 523 18.97 3.97 4.84
CA ALA A 523 19.51 5.29 5.19
C ALA A 523 18.42 6.37 5.08
N ASP A 524 17.58 6.33 4.05
CA ASP A 524 16.44 7.24 3.87
C ASP A 524 15.39 7.05 4.98
N ALA A 525 15.08 5.80 5.38
CA ALA A 525 14.21 5.52 6.51
C ALA A 525 14.73 6.14 7.80
N LYS A 526 16.01 5.93 8.13
CA LYS A 526 16.64 6.51 9.33
C LYS A 526 16.62 8.04 9.30
N ARG A 527 16.93 8.65 8.15
CA ARG A 527 16.84 10.11 7.96
C ARG A 527 15.41 10.62 8.14
N ALA A 528 14.42 9.84 7.72
CA ALA A 528 12.98 10.12 7.89
C ALA A 528 12.49 9.92 9.33
N GLY A 529 13.38 9.58 10.29
CA GLY A 529 13.04 9.29 11.68
C GLY A 529 12.31 7.96 11.87
N ILE A 530 12.43 7.04 10.90
CA ILE A 530 11.84 5.71 10.94
C ILE A 530 12.91 4.72 11.36
N ARG A 531 12.59 3.83 12.30
CA ARG A 531 13.47 2.75 12.73
C ARG A 531 13.20 1.49 11.90
N PRO A 532 14.10 1.08 11.02
CA PRO A 532 14.01 -0.22 10.38
C PRO A 532 14.46 -1.31 11.35
N VAL A 533 13.72 -2.42 11.37
CA VAL A 533 13.97 -3.61 12.20
C VAL A 533 13.89 -4.83 11.29
N MET A 534 14.89 -5.71 11.36
CA MET A 534 14.89 -6.95 10.58
C MET A 534 14.29 -8.09 11.41
N ILE A 535 13.37 -8.83 10.80
CA ILE A 535 12.74 -10.01 11.39
C ILE A 535 12.97 -11.17 10.42
N THR A 536 13.48 -12.32 10.90
CA THR A 536 13.79 -13.44 10.00
C THR A 536 13.78 -14.79 10.72
N GLY A 537 13.51 -15.87 9.97
CA GLY A 537 13.73 -17.24 10.39
C GLY A 537 15.20 -17.70 10.36
N ASP A 538 16.09 -16.89 9.78
CA ASP A 538 17.52 -17.20 9.66
C ASP A 538 18.27 -17.21 10.99
N HIS A 539 19.47 -17.77 10.94
CA HIS A 539 20.39 -17.78 12.08
C HIS A 539 20.86 -16.36 12.44
N LYS A 540 21.02 -16.07 13.75
CA LYS A 540 21.42 -14.77 14.30
C LYS A 540 22.66 -14.16 13.62
N VAL A 541 23.67 -14.99 13.32
CA VAL A 541 24.93 -14.54 12.69
C VAL A 541 24.67 -14.02 11.28
N THR A 542 23.96 -14.79 10.45
CA THR A 542 23.61 -14.41 9.08
C THR A 542 22.75 -13.15 9.04
N ALA A 543 21.71 -13.10 9.88
CA ALA A 543 20.81 -11.96 9.97
C ALA A 543 21.55 -10.67 10.38
N THR A 544 22.45 -10.78 11.37
CA THR A 544 23.25 -9.64 11.86
C THR A 544 24.25 -9.16 10.80
N ALA A 545 24.89 -10.10 10.06
CA ALA A 545 25.84 -9.75 8.99
C ALA A 545 25.15 -8.94 7.89
N ILE A 546 23.99 -9.42 7.39
CA ILE A 546 23.20 -8.71 6.39
C ILE A 546 22.70 -7.37 6.93
N ALA A 547 22.18 -7.33 8.16
CA ALA A 547 21.69 -6.11 8.79
C ALA A 547 22.77 -5.04 8.95
N LYS A 548 24.03 -5.44 9.25
CA LYS A 548 25.19 -4.54 9.25
C LYS A 548 25.50 -4.02 7.86
N GLN A 549 25.51 -4.89 6.85
CA GLN A 549 25.83 -4.53 5.46
C GLN A 549 24.87 -3.48 4.91
N ILE A 550 23.56 -3.58 5.19
CA ILE A 550 22.54 -2.63 4.73
C ILE A 550 22.31 -1.47 5.70
N GLY A 551 23.02 -1.45 6.82
CA GLY A 551 22.98 -0.35 7.79
C GLY A 551 21.79 -0.37 8.76
N ILE A 552 21.04 -1.47 8.89
CA ILE A 552 20.00 -1.64 9.92
C ILE A 552 20.66 -1.72 11.29
N PHE A 553 21.68 -2.57 11.45
CA PHE A 553 22.39 -2.83 12.71
C PHE A 553 23.60 -1.92 12.88
N GLY A 554 23.65 -1.14 13.95
CA GLY A 554 24.72 -0.20 14.29
C GLY A 554 25.33 -0.45 15.68
N GLU A 555 26.19 0.48 16.14
CA GLU A 555 26.75 0.43 17.48
C GLU A 555 25.67 0.58 18.55
N GLY A 556 25.68 -0.30 19.56
CA GLY A 556 24.68 -0.32 20.63
C GLY A 556 23.37 -1.04 20.29
N ASP A 557 23.19 -1.51 19.04
CA ASP A 557 22.04 -2.33 18.68
C ASP A 557 22.19 -3.78 19.13
N ILE A 558 21.07 -4.42 19.43
CA ILE A 558 20.97 -5.80 19.93
C ILE A 558 20.33 -6.69 18.85
N ALA A 559 20.82 -7.93 18.72
CA ALA A 559 20.17 -9.00 17.98
C ALA A 559 19.64 -10.04 18.97
N LEU A 560 18.34 -10.38 18.88
CA LEU A 560 17.64 -11.33 19.73
C LEU A 560 17.22 -12.57 18.94
N VAL A 561 17.19 -13.74 19.56
CA VAL A 561 16.63 -14.96 18.95
C VAL A 561 15.26 -15.31 19.54
N GLY A 562 14.44 -16.06 18.78
CA GLY A 562 13.10 -16.46 19.20
C GLY A 562 13.01 -17.02 20.62
N PRO A 563 13.81 -18.04 21.01
CA PRO A 563 13.81 -18.57 22.37
C PRO A 563 14.17 -17.54 23.48
N GLU A 564 15.07 -16.57 23.20
CA GLU A 564 15.37 -15.47 24.12
C GLU A 564 14.17 -14.54 24.26
N LEU A 565 13.47 -14.29 23.15
CA LEU A 565 12.23 -13.50 23.13
C LEU A 565 11.11 -14.19 23.90
N ASP A 566 10.93 -15.51 23.72
CA ASP A 566 9.89 -16.30 24.40
C ASP A 566 10.07 -16.30 25.93
N ALA A 567 11.31 -16.35 26.40
CA ALA A 567 11.65 -16.30 27.82
C ALA A 567 11.49 -14.89 28.45
N MET A 568 11.43 -13.84 27.63
CA MET A 568 11.42 -12.44 28.09
C MET A 568 10.00 -11.97 28.43
N PRO A 569 9.73 -11.40 29.63
CA PRO A 569 8.43 -10.79 29.95
C PRO A 569 8.15 -9.54 29.09
N ASP A 570 6.87 -9.24 28.81
CA ASP A 570 6.47 -8.10 27.96
C ASP A 570 6.98 -6.75 28.45
N LYS A 571 6.99 -6.53 29.78
CA LYS A 571 7.52 -5.29 30.36
C LYS A 571 9.00 -5.10 30.06
N GLU A 572 9.80 -6.16 30.10
CA GLU A 572 11.22 -6.13 29.77
C GLU A 572 11.43 -5.89 28.28
N LEU A 573 10.65 -6.59 27.44
CA LEU A 573 10.65 -6.37 26.00
C LEU A 573 10.31 -4.91 25.67
N ASP A 574 9.28 -4.33 26.28
CA ASP A 574 8.90 -2.93 26.05
C ASP A 574 10.03 -1.94 26.41
N HIS A 575 10.88 -2.25 27.38
CA HIS A 575 12.05 -1.43 27.68
C HIS A 575 13.19 -1.61 26.66
N LEU A 576 13.46 -2.84 26.23
CA LEU A 576 14.61 -3.17 25.39
C LEU A 576 14.35 -3.00 23.90
N ILE A 577 13.10 -3.10 23.45
CA ILE A 577 12.74 -3.16 22.01
C ILE A 577 13.30 -1.97 21.22
N GLY A 578 13.48 -0.81 21.84
CA GLY A 578 14.09 0.36 21.22
C GLY A 578 15.55 0.16 20.81
N HIS A 579 16.25 -0.81 21.38
CA HIS A 579 17.64 -1.15 21.08
C HIS A 579 17.77 -2.41 20.21
N ILE A 580 16.68 -3.16 20.00
CA ILE A 580 16.73 -4.37 19.20
C ILE A 580 16.54 -3.99 17.71
N ALA A 581 17.52 -4.34 16.89
CA ALA A 581 17.52 -4.08 15.47
C ALA A 581 17.26 -5.35 14.63
N VAL A 582 17.54 -6.55 15.20
CA VAL A 582 17.41 -7.83 14.52
C VAL A 582 16.73 -8.84 15.43
N PHE A 583 15.69 -9.48 14.92
CA PHE A 583 15.05 -10.66 15.51
C PHE A 583 15.28 -11.87 14.59
N ALA A 584 15.97 -12.89 15.09
CA ALA A 584 16.39 -14.07 14.34
C ALA A 584 15.68 -15.34 14.85
N ARG A 585 15.42 -16.32 13.99
CA ARG A 585 14.74 -17.60 14.31
C ARG A 585 13.42 -17.40 15.06
N VAL A 586 12.61 -16.46 14.58
CA VAL A 586 11.33 -16.12 15.21
C VAL A 586 10.17 -16.94 14.64
N SER A 587 9.24 -17.30 15.50
CA SER A 587 7.96 -17.92 15.14
C SER A 587 6.94 -16.90 14.66
N PRO A 588 5.81 -17.32 14.05
CA PRO A 588 4.71 -16.42 13.71
C PRO A 588 4.17 -15.63 14.93
N GLU A 589 4.04 -16.28 16.08
CA GLU A 589 3.59 -15.67 17.34
C GLU A 589 4.57 -14.58 17.81
N ASN A 590 5.88 -14.83 17.65
CA ASN A 590 6.90 -13.84 17.96
C ASN A 590 6.75 -12.59 17.09
N LYS A 591 6.41 -12.74 15.79
CA LYS A 591 6.19 -11.61 14.87
C LYS A 591 5.06 -10.71 15.35
N ILE A 592 3.94 -11.28 15.79
CA ILE A 592 2.82 -10.54 16.38
C ILE A 592 3.29 -9.79 17.63
N ARG A 593 3.94 -10.49 18.55
CA ARG A 593 4.42 -9.95 19.82
C ARG A 593 5.38 -8.76 19.64
N ILE A 594 6.25 -8.82 18.63
CA ILE A 594 7.16 -7.72 18.27
C ILE A 594 6.37 -6.49 17.80
N VAL A 595 5.40 -6.68 16.91
CA VAL A 595 4.52 -5.61 16.42
C VAL A 595 3.78 -4.94 17.58
N GLU A 596 3.15 -5.72 18.44
CA GLU A 596 2.40 -5.22 19.59
C GLU A 596 3.28 -4.48 20.60
N ALA A 597 4.51 -4.95 20.84
CA ALA A 597 5.45 -4.28 21.73
C ALA A 597 5.83 -2.88 21.22
N TRP A 598 6.04 -2.71 19.93
CA TRP A 598 6.23 -1.40 19.32
C TRP A 598 4.98 -0.51 19.42
N GLN A 599 3.79 -1.08 19.17
CA GLN A 599 2.51 -0.36 19.30
C GLN A 599 2.24 0.10 20.74
N ARG A 600 2.53 -0.75 21.75
CA ARG A 600 2.43 -0.37 23.18
C ARG A 600 3.29 0.86 23.53
N ARG A 601 4.42 1.05 22.85
CA ARG A 601 5.25 2.27 22.97
C ARG A 601 4.71 3.49 22.23
N GLY A 602 3.57 3.33 21.54
CA GLY A 602 2.94 4.40 20.76
C GLY A 602 3.54 4.59 19.36
N SER A 603 4.32 3.62 18.88
CA SER A 603 4.84 3.62 17.50
C SER A 603 3.77 3.18 16.52
N VAL A 604 3.82 3.72 15.31
CA VAL A 604 3.04 3.24 14.16
C VAL A 604 3.92 2.28 13.38
N VAL A 605 3.48 1.04 13.30
CA VAL A 605 4.28 -0.08 12.79
C VAL A 605 3.83 -0.49 11.38
N ALA A 606 4.75 -0.49 10.43
CA ALA A 606 4.61 -1.21 9.18
C ALA A 606 5.30 -2.58 9.31
N MET A 607 4.62 -3.66 8.91
CA MET A 607 5.16 -5.03 8.92
C MET A 607 5.14 -5.60 7.52
N THR A 608 6.28 -6.15 7.05
CA THR A 608 6.33 -6.85 5.77
C THR A 608 6.32 -8.36 5.94
N GLY A 609 5.76 -9.07 4.97
CA GLY A 609 5.77 -10.52 4.91
C GLY A 609 5.30 -11.06 3.56
N ASP A 610 5.66 -12.29 3.25
CA ASP A 610 5.31 -12.97 1.99
C ASP A 610 4.58 -14.30 2.21
N GLY A 611 4.71 -14.90 3.39
CA GLY A 611 4.17 -16.21 3.70
C GLY A 611 2.86 -16.20 4.50
N VAL A 612 2.27 -17.40 4.57
CA VAL A 612 1.11 -17.68 5.44
C VAL A 612 1.42 -17.37 6.90
N ASN A 613 2.67 -17.64 7.32
CA ASN A 613 3.15 -17.41 8.68
C ASN A 613 3.21 -15.94 9.06
N ASP A 614 3.21 -15.03 8.08
CA ASP A 614 3.24 -13.59 8.29
C ASP A 614 1.86 -12.95 8.40
N ALA A 615 0.85 -13.58 7.82
CA ALA A 615 -0.50 -13.02 7.71
C ALA A 615 -1.07 -12.52 9.06
N PRO A 616 -0.92 -13.23 10.18
CA PRO A 616 -1.40 -12.71 11.47
C PRO A 616 -0.67 -11.45 11.92
N ALA A 617 0.65 -11.36 11.69
CA ALA A 617 1.45 -10.18 12.04
C ALA A 617 1.15 -8.99 11.09
N LEU A 618 0.93 -9.27 9.79
CA LEU A 618 0.48 -8.27 8.81
C LEU A 618 -0.86 -7.64 9.22
N LYS A 619 -1.79 -8.46 9.69
CA LYS A 619 -3.11 -8.01 10.16
C LYS A 619 -3.06 -7.25 11.49
N ALA A 620 -2.13 -7.59 12.38
CA ALA A 620 -1.93 -6.94 13.67
C ALA A 620 -1.22 -5.58 13.54
N ALA A 621 -0.40 -5.39 12.50
CA ALA A 621 0.31 -4.14 12.25
C ALA A 621 -0.64 -3.00 11.87
N ASP A 622 -0.21 -1.75 12.10
CA ASP A 622 -0.95 -0.57 11.62
C ASP A 622 -0.99 -0.53 10.09
N ILE A 623 0.06 -1.07 9.45
CA ILE A 623 0.16 -1.25 8.01
C ILE A 623 0.83 -2.59 7.71
N GLY A 624 0.05 -3.59 7.36
CA GLY A 624 0.57 -4.82 6.76
C GLY A 624 0.98 -4.56 5.32
N VAL A 625 2.15 -5.06 4.94
CA VAL A 625 2.74 -4.91 3.60
C VAL A 625 3.07 -6.28 3.04
N ALA A 626 2.36 -6.73 2.03
CA ALA A 626 2.61 -8.02 1.37
C ALA A 626 3.47 -7.86 0.12
N MET A 627 4.22 -8.90 -0.19
CA MET A 627 4.94 -9.01 -1.45
C MET A 627 3.96 -9.37 -2.57
N GLY A 628 4.13 -8.77 -3.74
CA GLY A 628 3.24 -8.97 -4.89
C GLY A 628 3.64 -10.14 -5.77
N ILE A 629 4.97 -10.40 -5.90
CA ILE A 629 5.54 -11.45 -6.74
C ILE A 629 5.67 -12.75 -5.94
N THR A 630 6.36 -12.69 -4.79
CA THR A 630 6.65 -13.88 -3.96
C THR A 630 5.58 -14.15 -2.91
N GLY A 631 4.72 -13.16 -2.63
CA GLY A 631 3.72 -13.25 -1.58
C GLY A 631 2.58 -14.21 -1.91
N THR A 632 2.18 -15.02 -0.91
CA THR A 632 0.99 -15.86 -0.99
C THR A 632 -0.27 -15.00 -1.02
N GLU A 633 -1.36 -15.51 -1.60
CA GLU A 633 -2.64 -14.78 -1.65
C GLU A 633 -3.14 -14.43 -0.24
N VAL A 634 -2.84 -15.25 0.74
CA VAL A 634 -3.17 -15.00 2.15
C VAL A 634 -2.43 -13.81 2.73
N SER A 635 -1.12 -13.70 2.46
CA SER A 635 -0.34 -12.53 2.88
C SER A 635 -0.87 -11.26 2.21
N LYS A 636 -1.22 -11.34 0.92
CA LYS A 636 -1.82 -10.24 0.17
C LYS A 636 -3.20 -9.86 0.72
N ASP A 637 -4.00 -10.84 1.15
CA ASP A 637 -5.32 -10.56 1.72
C ASP A 637 -5.22 -9.90 3.10
N ALA A 638 -4.34 -10.37 3.95
CA ALA A 638 -4.11 -9.82 5.29
C ALA A 638 -3.51 -8.41 5.27
N ALA A 639 -2.82 -8.03 4.18
CA ALA A 639 -2.10 -6.78 4.08
C ALA A 639 -2.98 -5.59 3.66
N ALA A 640 -2.65 -4.40 4.15
CA ALA A 640 -3.24 -3.13 3.73
C ALA A 640 -2.55 -2.53 2.48
N MET A 641 -1.33 -2.98 2.16
CA MET A 641 -0.54 -2.56 1.00
C MET A 641 0.16 -3.76 0.37
N ILE A 642 0.23 -3.77 -0.97
CA ILE A 642 0.94 -4.80 -1.75
C ILE A 642 2.04 -4.14 -2.57
N LEU A 643 3.25 -4.69 -2.54
CA LEU A 643 4.40 -4.23 -3.32
C LEU A 643 4.53 -5.07 -4.59
N THR A 644 4.25 -4.50 -5.76
CA THR A 644 4.32 -5.25 -7.03
C THR A 644 5.75 -5.55 -7.51
N ASP A 645 6.75 -5.00 -6.85
CA ASP A 645 8.19 -5.17 -7.12
C ASP A 645 8.95 -5.86 -5.98
N ASP A 646 8.27 -6.26 -4.92
CA ASP A 646 8.83 -6.88 -3.71
C ASP A 646 10.03 -6.11 -3.12
N ASN A 647 10.03 -4.78 -3.21
CA ASN A 647 11.19 -3.96 -2.88
C ASN A 647 10.96 -3.08 -1.65
N PHE A 648 11.85 -3.19 -0.65
CA PHE A 648 11.81 -2.36 0.56
C PHE A 648 11.85 -0.85 0.26
N ALA A 649 12.59 -0.43 -0.79
CA ALA A 649 12.67 0.98 -1.18
C ALA A 649 11.30 1.56 -1.57
N THR A 650 10.41 0.73 -2.09
CA THR A 650 9.04 1.13 -2.45
C THR A 650 8.20 1.47 -1.22
N ILE A 651 8.46 0.84 -0.06
CA ILE A 651 7.82 1.22 1.21
C ILE A 651 8.18 2.65 1.58
N ILE A 652 9.44 3.02 1.44
CA ILE A 652 9.91 4.38 1.78
C ILE A 652 9.30 5.42 0.85
N LYS A 653 9.16 5.10 -0.45
CA LYS A 653 8.43 5.95 -1.41
C LYS A 653 6.95 6.08 -1.03
N ALA A 654 6.30 4.98 -0.62
CA ALA A 654 4.92 4.99 -0.15
C ALA A 654 4.75 5.85 1.11
N VAL A 655 5.67 5.78 2.07
CA VAL A 655 5.70 6.65 3.25
C VAL A 655 5.84 8.12 2.85
N ALA A 656 6.75 8.45 1.93
CA ALA A 656 6.92 9.81 1.42
C ALA A 656 5.64 10.33 0.76
N ASN A 657 4.98 9.50 -0.04
CA ASN A 657 3.70 9.83 -0.66
C ASN A 657 2.58 10.00 0.37
N GLY A 658 2.49 9.13 1.39
CA GLY A 658 1.53 9.25 2.48
C GLY A 658 1.68 10.58 3.25
N ARG A 659 2.93 10.97 3.58
CA ARG A 659 3.25 12.28 4.19
C ARG A 659 2.82 13.43 3.29
N ASN A 660 3.07 13.33 1.99
CA ASN A 660 2.69 14.35 1.02
C ASN A 660 1.17 14.50 0.88
N VAL A 661 0.45 13.38 0.77
CA VAL A 661 -1.03 13.36 0.70
C VAL A 661 -1.63 14.06 1.91
N TYR A 662 -1.17 13.70 3.12
CA TYR A 662 -1.64 14.35 4.35
C TYR A 662 -1.34 15.85 4.39
N LYS A 663 -0.12 16.26 3.98
CA LYS A 663 0.29 17.66 3.89
C LYS A 663 -0.60 18.44 2.92
N ASN A 664 -0.88 17.87 1.76
CA ASN A 664 -1.74 18.46 0.74
C ASN A 664 -3.19 18.60 1.22
N ILE A 665 -3.72 17.57 1.90
CA ILE A 665 -5.04 17.65 2.54
C ILE A 665 -5.07 18.80 3.57
N LYS A 666 -4.08 18.88 4.47
CA LYS A 666 -3.99 19.95 5.47
C LYS A 666 -3.92 21.34 4.82
N ASN A 667 -3.19 21.47 3.72
CA ASN A 667 -3.08 22.72 2.96
C ASN A 667 -4.39 23.10 2.25
N ALA A 668 -5.11 22.13 1.66
CA ALA A 668 -6.41 22.36 1.06
C ALA A 668 -7.46 22.76 2.12
N ILE A 669 -7.42 22.15 3.29
CA ILE A 669 -8.25 22.53 4.44
C ILE A 669 -7.94 23.97 4.88
N LEU A 670 -6.67 24.35 4.98
CA LEU A 670 -6.26 25.71 5.32
C LEU A 670 -6.80 26.73 4.32
N PHE A 671 -6.70 26.43 3.03
CA PHE A 671 -7.22 27.27 1.95
C PHE A 671 -8.73 27.51 2.08
N LEU A 672 -9.51 26.43 2.20
CA LEU A 672 -10.97 26.53 2.29
C LEU A 672 -11.42 27.29 3.55
N LEU A 673 -10.88 26.88 4.70
CA LEU A 673 -11.32 27.45 5.98
C LEU A 673 -10.87 28.90 6.17
N SER A 674 -9.66 29.29 5.72
CA SER A 674 -9.23 30.69 5.80
C SER A 674 -10.04 31.62 4.88
N GLY A 675 -10.41 31.10 3.70
CA GLY A 675 -11.29 31.82 2.79
C GLY A 675 -12.70 32.03 3.36
N ASN A 676 -13.28 30.98 3.96
CA ASN A 676 -14.58 31.08 4.61
C ASN A 676 -14.54 32.02 5.83
N MET A 677 -13.45 31.96 6.63
CA MET A 677 -13.25 32.87 7.75
C MET A 677 -13.22 34.34 7.30
N ALA A 678 -12.63 34.63 6.14
CA ALA A 678 -12.65 35.98 5.58
C ALA A 678 -14.07 36.45 5.28
N GLY A 679 -14.91 35.60 4.69
CA GLY A 679 -16.34 35.88 4.46
C GLY A 679 -17.12 36.14 5.76
N ILE A 680 -16.92 35.27 6.77
CA ILE A 680 -17.54 35.41 8.09
C ILE A 680 -17.15 36.73 8.73
N LEU A 681 -15.87 37.10 8.75
CA LEU A 681 -15.39 38.34 9.36
C LEU A 681 -15.90 39.57 8.62
N ALA A 682 -16.04 39.49 7.29
CA ALA A 682 -16.61 40.58 6.49
C ALA A 682 -18.09 40.83 6.82
N VAL A 683 -18.91 39.75 6.86
CA VAL A 683 -20.33 39.87 7.23
C VAL A 683 -20.48 40.32 8.69
N LEU A 684 -19.66 39.81 9.60
CA LEU A 684 -19.70 40.24 10.99
C LEU A 684 -19.34 41.73 11.15
N TYR A 685 -18.30 42.20 10.42
CA TYR A 685 -17.91 43.61 10.43
C TYR A 685 -19.06 44.51 9.98
N THR A 686 -19.68 44.25 8.84
CA THR A 686 -20.78 45.06 8.31
C THR A 686 -22.01 44.99 9.20
N SER A 687 -22.33 43.84 9.79
CA SER A 687 -23.40 43.71 10.78
C SER A 687 -23.11 44.54 12.03
N LEU A 688 -21.89 44.50 12.59
CA LEU A 688 -21.51 45.27 13.78
C LEU A 688 -21.46 46.78 13.52
N ALA A 689 -21.05 47.19 12.32
CA ALA A 689 -20.95 48.58 11.91
C ALA A 689 -22.28 49.20 11.40
N ALA A 690 -23.34 48.41 11.34
CA ALA A 690 -24.64 48.80 10.76
C ALA A 690 -24.56 49.27 9.29
N LEU A 691 -23.69 48.58 8.50
CA LEU A 691 -23.50 48.81 7.08
C LEU A 691 -24.37 47.85 6.25
N PRO A 692 -24.59 48.10 4.95
CA PRO A 692 -25.29 47.20 4.05
C PRO A 692 -24.63 45.81 3.95
N VAL A 693 -25.38 44.79 3.50
CA VAL A 693 -24.91 43.44 3.31
C VAL A 693 -23.73 43.41 2.31
N PRO A 694 -22.54 42.86 2.67
CA PRO A 694 -21.37 42.90 1.80
C PRO A 694 -21.43 41.87 0.66
N PHE A 695 -22.23 40.84 0.79
CA PHE A 695 -22.36 39.79 -0.21
C PHE A 695 -23.79 39.29 -0.34
N GLN A 696 -24.26 39.14 -1.56
CA GLN A 696 -25.48 38.37 -1.82
C GLN A 696 -25.21 36.88 -1.64
N PRO A 697 -26.20 36.04 -1.28
CA PRO A 697 -26.02 34.59 -1.17
C PRO A 697 -25.44 33.97 -2.42
N VAL A 698 -25.82 34.45 -3.61
CA VAL A 698 -25.29 33.98 -4.90
C VAL A 698 -23.78 34.22 -5.05
N HIS A 699 -23.24 35.32 -4.50
CA HIS A 699 -21.81 35.63 -4.52
C HIS A 699 -21.02 34.55 -3.75
N LEU A 700 -21.50 34.22 -2.54
CA LEU A 700 -20.83 33.25 -1.67
C LEU A 700 -20.91 31.81 -2.23
N LEU A 701 -22.02 31.47 -2.85
CA LEU A 701 -22.18 30.20 -3.55
C LEU A 701 -21.25 30.09 -4.76
N PHE A 702 -21.15 31.16 -5.57
CA PHE A 702 -20.19 31.22 -6.67
C PHE A 702 -18.76 30.98 -6.17
N ILE A 703 -18.38 31.64 -5.08
CA ILE A 703 -17.06 31.48 -4.48
C ILE A 703 -16.83 30.01 -4.04
N ASN A 704 -17.70 29.50 -3.16
CA ASN A 704 -17.51 28.20 -2.55
C ASN A 704 -17.56 27.07 -3.56
N LEU A 705 -18.43 27.14 -4.55
CA LEU A 705 -18.68 26.07 -5.50
C LEU A 705 -17.74 26.12 -6.70
N LEU A 706 -17.65 27.29 -7.36
CA LEU A 706 -16.93 27.39 -8.64
C LEU A 706 -15.46 27.76 -8.46
N THR A 707 -15.16 28.73 -7.58
CA THR A 707 -13.80 29.26 -7.48
C THR A 707 -12.94 28.63 -6.41
N ASP A 708 -13.51 27.95 -5.42
CA ASP A 708 -12.73 27.31 -4.36
C ASP A 708 -12.45 25.82 -4.60
N SER A 709 -13.41 25.10 -5.18
CA SER A 709 -13.29 23.64 -5.36
C SER A 709 -12.10 23.26 -6.25
N LEU A 710 -11.87 24.00 -7.34
CA LEU A 710 -10.79 23.72 -8.27
C LEU A 710 -9.40 24.03 -7.71
N PRO A 711 -9.13 25.20 -7.09
CA PRO A 711 -7.86 25.46 -6.43
C PRO A 711 -7.59 24.52 -5.27
N ALA A 712 -8.59 24.16 -4.45
CA ALA A 712 -8.41 23.22 -3.36
C ALA A 712 -8.00 21.83 -3.86
N LEU A 713 -8.62 21.34 -4.95
CA LEU A 713 -8.24 20.11 -5.61
C LEU A 713 -6.81 20.18 -6.18
N ALA A 714 -6.48 21.31 -6.82
CA ALA A 714 -5.14 21.54 -7.36
C ALA A 714 -4.05 21.59 -6.27
N ILE A 715 -4.35 22.13 -5.09
CA ILE A 715 -3.48 22.09 -3.90
C ILE A 715 -3.29 20.63 -3.45
N GLY A 716 -4.37 19.84 -3.48
CA GLY A 716 -4.32 18.41 -3.18
C GLY A 716 -3.36 17.61 -4.10
N MET A 717 -3.11 18.10 -5.31
CA MET A 717 -2.21 17.52 -6.32
C MET A 717 -0.78 18.08 -6.28
N GLU A 718 -0.39 18.84 -5.25
CA GLU A 718 0.94 19.41 -5.15
C GLU A 718 2.01 18.31 -5.08
N PRO A 719 3.05 18.33 -5.93
CA PRO A 719 4.13 17.35 -5.90
C PRO A 719 4.87 17.34 -4.55
N ALA A 720 5.38 16.17 -4.16
CA ALA A 720 6.15 16.03 -2.92
C ALA A 720 7.38 16.95 -2.89
N GLU A 721 7.59 17.65 -1.79
CA GLU A 721 8.80 18.44 -1.57
C GLU A 721 10.01 17.52 -1.33
N ARG A 722 11.22 18.00 -1.65
CA ARG A 722 12.45 17.20 -1.50
C ARG A 722 12.78 16.83 -0.06
N ASP A 723 12.27 17.58 0.90
CA ASP A 723 12.51 17.45 2.33
C ASP A 723 11.46 16.63 3.09
N VAL A 724 10.48 16.03 2.41
CA VAL A 724 9.42 15.22 3.03
C VAL A 724 9.98 14.08 3.89
N LEU A 725 11.10 13.48 3.48
CA LEU A 725 11.80 12.43 4.24
C LEU A 725 12.77 12.99 5.30
N SER A 726 12.91 14.31 5.42
CA SER A 726 13.69 14.93 6.51
C SER A 726 12.82 15.27 7.73
N GLU A 727 11.49 15.25 7.57
CA GLU A 727 10.55 15.47 8.67
C GLU A 727 10.39 14.18 9.50
N LYS A 728 10.28 14.33 10.83
CA LYS A 728 9.99 13.20 11.74
C LYS A 728 8.57 12.67 11.52
N PRO A 729 8.30 11.38 11.84
CA PRO A 729 6.95 10.82 11.80
C PRO A 729 5.96 11.65 12.62
N ARG A 730 4.76 11.83 12.08
CA ARG A 730 3.68 12.55 12.75
C ARG A 730 3.09 11.70 13.88
N ASN A 731 2.71 12.34 14.98
CA ASN A 731 1.93 11.68 16.02
C ASN A 731 0.52 11.35 15.50
N PRO A 732 0.10 10.08 15.48
CA PRO A 732 -1.22 9.68 14.99
C PRO A 732 -2.38 10.27 15.81
N LYS A 733 -2.15 10.57 17.11
CA LYS A 733 -3.13 11.19 18.01
C LYS A 733 -3.23 12.71 17.84
N GLY A 734 -2.32 13.33 17.07
CA GLY A 734 -2.34 14.77 16.78
C GLY A 734 -3.45 15.12 15.78
N GLY A 735 -4.43 15.91 16.18
CA GLY A 735 -5.48 16.41 15.28
C GLY A 735 -4.92 17.33 14.20
N ILE A 736 -5.69 17.51 13.10
CA ILE A 736 -5.33 18.44 12.01
C ILE A 736 -5.30 19.89 12.52
N LEU A 737 -6.20 20.21 13.46
CA LEU A 737 -6.47 21.56 13.97
C LEU A 737 -5.61 21.91 15.18
N GLU A 738 -4.29 21.80 15.02
CA GLU A 738 -3.34 22.26 16.03
C GLU A 738 -3.42 23.78 16.25
N ARG A 739 -3.02 24.26 17.43
CA ARG A 739 -3.02 25.69 17.76
C ARG A 739 -2.30 26.55 16.70
N ARG A 740 -1.19 26.06 16.16
CA ARG A 740 -0.45 26.77 15.10
C ARG A 740 -1.26 26.87 13.80
N PHE A 741 -1.97 25.82 13.46
CA PHE A 741 -2.85 25.79 12.28
C PHE A 741 -4.01 26.81 12.44
N MET A 742 -4.64 26.85 13.61
CA MET A 742 -5.71 27.79 13.91
C MET A 742 -5.24 29.25 13.85
N VAL A 743 -4.05 29.55 14.37
CA VAL A 743 -3.47 30.91 14.30
C VAL A 743 -3.21 31.32 12.84
N LEU A 744 -2.70 30.41 12.00
CA LEU A 744 -2.49 30.67 10.58
C LEU A 744 -3.82 30.91 9.85
N LEU A 745 -4.81 30.07 10.12
CA LEU A 745 -6.14 30.15 9.54
C LEU A 745 -6.81 31.51 9.85
N LEU A 746 -6.85 31.87 11.13
CA LEU A 746 -7.44 33.13 11.58
C LEU A 746 -6.67 34.36 11.06
N GLY A 747 -5.34 34.33 11.10
CA GLY A 747 -4.51 35.44 10.64
C GLY A 747 -4.61 35.67 9.14
N GLN A 748 -4.62 34.61 8.33
CA GLN A 748 -4.77 34.71 6.88
C GLN A 748 -6.18 35.10 6.48
N GLY A 749 -7.21 34.56 7.14
CA GLY A 749 -8.59 34.92 6.93
C GLY A 749 -8.85 36.37 7.29
N ALA A 750 -8.35 36.86 8.42
CA ALA A 750 -8.49 38.25 8.86
C ALA A 750 -7.82 39.22 7.87
N LEU A 751 -6.64 38.89 7.35
CA LEU A 751 -5.95 39.74 6.37
C LEU A 751 -6.75 39.87 5.07
N ILE A 752 -7.33 38.80 4.59
CA ILE A 752 -8.19 38.80 3.40
C ILE A 752 -9.46 39.61 3.69
N ALA A 753 -10.08 39.45 4.87
CA ALA A 753 -11.28 40.20 5.27
C ALA A 753 -11.02 41.70 5.29
N VAL A 754 -9.93 42.16 5.90
CA VAL A 754 -9.55 43.57 5.97
C VAL A 754 -9.40 44.14 4.57
N CYS A 755 -8.68 43.49 3.66
CA CYS A 755 -8.54 43.98 2.29
C CYS A 755 -9.88 44.02 1.55
N THR A 756 -10.76 43.05 1.78
CA THR A 756 -12.10 42.98 1.20
C THR A 756 -12.96 44.14 1.73
N MET A 757 -12.89 44.43 3.03
CA MET A 757 -13.64 45.52 3.63
C MET A 757 -13.16 46.91 3.18
N ILE A 758 -11.86 47.10 2.96
CA ILE A 758 -11.34 48.34 2.36
C ILE A 758 -11.94 48.55 0.97
N SER A 759 -12.01 47.52 0.12
CA SER A 759 -12.68 47.58 -1.19
C SER A 759 -14.18 47.92 -1.04
N PHE A 760 -14.85 47.29 -0.09
CA PHE A 760 -16.25 47.50 0.23
C PHE A 760 -16.50 48.98 0.59
N GLU A 761 -15.71 49.53 1.50
CA GLU A 761 -15.83 50.95 1.95
C GLU A 761 -15.58 51.97 0.80
N VAL A 762 -14.69 51.65 -0.14
CA VAL A 762 -14.45 52.45 -1.34
C VAL A 762 -15.71 52.46 -2.22
N GLY A 763 -16.34 51.32 -2.45
CA GLY A 763 -17.56 51.18 -3.24
C GLY A 763 -18.78 51.82 -2.56
N LEU A 764 -18.84 51.78 -1.22
CA LEU A 764 -19.94 52.31 -0.42
C LEU A 764 -20.08 53.83 -0.53
N LYS A 765 -19.02 54.53 -0.95
CA LYS A 765 -19.08 55.99 -1.21
C LYS A 765 -19.98 56.33 -2.38
N GLU A 766 -20.26 55.40 -3.29
CA GLU A 766 -21.09 55.59 -4.46
C GLU A 766 -22.47 54.93 -4.31
N SER A 767 -22.47 53.58 -4.08
CA SER A 767 -23.71 52.82 -3.83
C SER A 767 -23.46 51.56 -3.02
N ALA A 768 -24.50 51.04 -2.35
CA ALA A 768 -24.45 49.77 -1.64
C ALA A 768 -24.25 48.58 -2.58
N ALA A 769 -24.84 48.61 -3.79
CA ALA A 769 -24.70 47.53 -4.78
C ALA A 769 -23.28 47.50 -5.36
N LEU A 770 -22.67 48.67 -5.61
CA LEU A 770 -21.28 48.78 -6.03
C LEU A 770 -20.33 48.29 -4.92
N ALA A 771 -20.58 48.61 -3.66
CA ALA A 771 -19.83 48.13 -2.51
C ALA A 771 -19.84 46.59 -2.43
N SER A 772 -21.02 45.98 -2.58
CA SER A 772 -21.18 44.52 -2.63
C SER A 772 -20.42 43.90 -3.81
N THR A 773 -20.50 44.53 -4.99
CA THR A 773 -19.76 44.09 -6.19
C THR A 773 -18.25 44.13 -5.96
N MET A 774 -17.71 45.22 -5.43
CA MET A 774 -16.28 45.35 -5.14
C MET A 774 -15.82 44.39 -4.07
N ALA A 775 -16.61 44.17 -3.01
CA ALA A 775 -16.31 43.14 -1.99
C ALA A 775 -16.28 41.72 -2.59
N PHE A 776 -17.27 41.35 -3.38
CA PHE A 776 -17.37 40.07 -4.07
C PHE A 776 -16.17 39.84 -4.98
N ALA A 777 -15.84 40.77 -5.85
CA ALA A 777 -14.72 40.68 -6.77
C ALA A 777 -13.38 40.57 -6.02
N THR A 778 -13.19 41.42 -4.96
CA THR A 778 -11.97 41.39 -4.14
C THR A 778 -11.82 40.06 -3.40
N LEU A 779 -12.87 39.58 -2.72
CA LEU A 779 -12.83 38.35 -1.97
C LEU A 779 -12.52 37.14 -2.89
N THR A 780 -13.21 37.05 -4.03
CA THR A 780 -13.02 35.99 -5.02
C THR A 780 -11.58 35.99 -5.53
N LEU A 781 -11.09 37.12 -5.99
CA LEU A 781 -9.76 37.22 -6.56
C LEU A 781 -8.67 37.03 -5.50
N ALA A 782 -8.83 37.54 -4.28
CA ALA A 782 -7.90 37.32 -3.17
C ALA A 782 -7.81 35.86 -2.78
N ARG A 783 -8.92 35.11 -2.78
CA ARG A 783 -8.95 33.68 -2.52
C ARG A 783 -8.24 32.90 -3.62
N LEU A 784 -8.41 33.24 -4.89
CA LEU A 784 -7.69 32.63 -6.00
C LEU A 784 -6.16 32.82 -5.84
N PHE A 785 -5.70 34.05 -5.51
CA PHE A 785 -4.28 34.29 -5.20
C PHE A 785 -3.82 33.56 -3.94
N HIS A 786 -4.69 33.47 -2.92
CA HIS A 786 -4.41 32.75 -1.67
C HIS A 786 -4.19 31.25 -1.89
N GLY A 787 -4.77 30.65 -2.93
CA GLY A 787 -4.47 29.29 -3.37
C GLY A 787 -2.97 29.03 -3.53
N PHE A 788 -2.22 29.99 -4.05
CA PHE A 788 -0.75 29.88 -4.15
C PHE A 788 -0.07 29.93 -2.79
N ASN A 789 -0.62 30.65 -1.81
CA ASN A 789 -0.09 30.67 -0.44
C ASN A 789 -0.22 29.31 0.25
N CYS A 790 -1.30 28.59 -0.03
CA CYS A 790 -1.62 27.32 0.60
C CYS A 790 -0.95 26.10 -0.04
N ARG A 791 -0.22 26.25 -1.17
CA ARG A 791 0.47 25.14 -1.82
C ARG A 791 1.57 24.52 -0.95
N SER A 792 2.28 25.34 -0.17
CA SER A 792 3.40 24.92 0.65
C SER A 792 3.60 25.82 1.86
N ARG A 793 4.34 25.32 2.86
CA ARG A 793 4.86 26.15 3.96
C ARG A 793 6.00 27.05 3.50
N HIS A 794 6.64 26.73 2.39
CA HIS A 794 7.69 27.51 1.77
C HIS A 794 7.14 28.61 0.87
N SER A 795 7.99 29.62 0.58
CA SER A 795 7.66 30.68 -0.36
C SER A 795 7.52 30.15 -1.80
N ILE A 796 6.72 30.85 -2.62
CA ILE A 796 6.55 30.51 -4.04
C ILE A 796 7.91 30.62 -4.78
N VAL A 797 8.79 31.53 -4.33
CA VAL A 797 10.14 31.70 -4.89
C VAL A 797 10.97 30.43 -4.73
N LYS A 798 10.87 29.77 -3.56
CA LYS A 798 11.61 28.52 -3.29
C LYS A 798 11.01 27.31 -3.98
N ILE A 799 9.69 27.16 -4.00
CA ILE A 799 9.02 25.97 -4.58
C ILE A 799 8.88 26.04 -6.10
N GLY A 800 8.88 27.22 -6.68
CA GLY A 800 8.66 27.48 -8.10
C GLY A 800 7.19 27.61 -8.49
N PHE A 801 6.89 28.63 -9.28
CA PHE A 801 5.50 28.95 -9.67
C PHE A 801 4.91 27.87 -10.60
N ARG A 802 5.71 27.33 -11.53
CA ARG A 802 5.28 26.35 -12.57
C ARG A 802 5.25 24.89 -12.11
N ARG A 803 5.64 24.60 -10.88
CA ARG A 803 5.76 23.23 -10.39
C ARG A 803 4.40 22.48 -10.39
N ASN A 804 3.32 23.18 -10.07
CA ASN A 804 1.96 22.64 -10.13
C ASN A 804 1.16 23.33 -11.24
N ARG A 805 1.05 22.65 -12.39
CA ARG A 805 0.30 23.16 -13.56
C ARG A 805 -1.21 23.20 -13.30
N TYR A 806 -1.73 22.31 -12.46
CA TYR A 806 -3.15 22.28 -12.11
C TYR A 806 -3.54 23.52 -11.32
N SER A 807 -2.67 24.01 -10.43
CA SER A 807 -2.90 25.25 -9.68
C SER A 807 -2.96 26.47 -10.58
N LEU A 808 -2.12 26.52 -11.63
CA LEU A 808 -2.17 27.59 -12.63
C LEU A 808 -3.47 27.53 -13.46
N GLY A 809 -3.87 26.32 -13.87
CA GLY A 809 -5.10 26.11 -14.62
C GLY A 809 -6.34 26.49 -13.80
N ALA A 810 -6.39 26.07 -12.52
CA ALA A 810 -7.49 26.41 -11.61
C ALA A 810 -7.58 27.93 -11.37
N PHE A 811 -6.44 28.61 -11.18
CA PHE A 811 -6.37 30.07 -11.06
C PHE A 811 -6.88 30.77 -12.32
N ALA A 812 -6.38 30.38 -13.50
CA ALA A 812 -6.79 30.98 -14.76
C ALA A 812 -8.28 30.80 -15.03
N LEU A 813 -8.82 29.62 -14.77
CA LEU A 813 -10.25 29.33 -14.91
C LEU A 813 -11.10 30.15 -13.91
N GLY A 814 -10.64 30.25 -12.65
CA GLY A 814 -11.32 31.05 -11.64
C GLY A 814 -11.37 32.55 -12.00
N VAL A 815 -10.26 33.10 -12.51
CA VAL A 815 -10.21 34.49 -13.01
C VAL A 815 -11.13 34.68 -14.20
N LEU A 816 -11.15 33.72 -15.15
CA LEU A 816 -12.04 33.74 -16.30
C LEU A 816 -13.51 33.73 -15.87
N LEU A 817 -13.90 32.87 -14.96
CA LEU A 817 -15.27 32.79 -14.45
C LEU A 817 -15.67 34.08 -13.74
N LEU A 818 -14.81 34.68 -12.92
CA LEU A 818 -15.06 35.98 -12.31
C LEU A 818 -15.21 37.08 -13.36
N ALA A 819 -14.32 37.11 -14.37
CA ALA A 819 -14.42 38.08 -15.45
C ALA A 819 -15.74 37.95 -16.23
N LEU A 820 -16.20 36.74 -16.51
CA LEU A 820 -17.50 36.52 -17.15
C LEU A 820 -18.66 37.12 -16.32
N VAL A 821 -18.66 36.91 -15.01
CA VAL A 821 -19.68 37.48 -14.12
C VAL A 821 -19.62 39.00 -14.11
N LEU A 822 -18.44 39.61 -14.09
CA LEU A 822 -18.25 41.07 -14.01
C LEU A 822 -18.52 41.81 -15.33
N PHE A 823 -18.35 41.16 -16.48
CA PHE A 823 -18.39 41.85 -17.79
C PHE A 823 -19.53 41.42 -18.72
N VAL A 824 -20.10 40.19 -18.56
CA VAL A 824 -21.20 39.72 -19.41
C VAL A 824 -22.55 40.25 -18.89
N PRO A 825 -23.35 41.03 -19.67
CA PRO A 825 -24.56 41.68 -19.18
C PRO A 825 -25.58 40.71 -18.57
N ALA A 826 -25.82 39.56 -19.17
CA ALA A 826 -26.77 38.57 -18.66
C ALA A 826 -26.33 37.99 -17.29
N LEU A 827 -25.04 37.85 -17.09
CA LEU A 827 -24.51 37.35 -15.81
C LEU A 827 -24.47 38.47 -14.75
N LYS A 828 -24.25 39.71 -15.15
CA LYS A 828 -24.34 40.83 -14.20
C LYS A 828 -25.70 40.92 -13.53
N THR A 829 -26.77 40.82 -14.31
CA THR A 829 -28.13 40.81 -13.77
C THR A 829 -28.36 39.61 -12.86
N LEU A 830 -27.92 38.45 -13.29
CA LEU A 830 -28.06 37.19 -12.53
C LEU A 830 -27.34 37.22 -11.18
N PHE A 831 -26.14 37.80 -11.14
CA PHE A 831 -25.32 37.93 -9.92
C PHE A 831 -25.47 39.25 -9.20
N GLU A 832 -26.41 40.12 -9.59
CA GLU A 832 -26.65 41.42 -8.98
C GLU A 832 -25.38 42.29 -8.87
N VAL A 833 -24.56 42.32 -9.94
CA VAL A 833 -23.27 43.04 -9.97
C VAL A 833 -23.36 44.33 -10.77
N GLU A 834 -22.86 45.43 -10.22
CA GLU A 834 -22.77 46.70 -10.88
C GLU A 834 -21.48 46.87 -11.71
N THR A 835 -21.51 47.84 -12.64
CA THR A 835 -20.37 48.15 -13.50
C THR A 835 -19.34 48.97 -12.73
N MET A 836 -18.12 48.49 -12.66
CA MET A 836 -16.99 49.19 -12.03
C MET A 836 -16.22 50.04 -13.06
N ASN A 837 -15.75 51.20 -12.63
CA ASN A 837 -14.82 52.00 -13.40
C ASN A 837 -13.37 51.50 -13.26
N GLY A 838 -12.44 52.10 -14.07
CA GLY A 838 -11.04 51.64 -14.08
C GLY A 838 -10.32 51.82 -12.74
N MET A 839 -10.64 52.84 -11.96
CA MET A 839 -10.04 53.09 -10.63
C MET A 839 -10.54 52.03 -9.62
N GLN A 840 -11.81 51.67 -9.66
CA GLN A 840 -12.44 50.67 -8.80
C GLN A 840 -11.89 49.26 -9.10
N LEU A 841 -11.76 48.94 -10.40
CA LEU A 841 -11.09 47.69 -10.83
C LEU A 841 -9.62 47.64 -10.37
N GLY A 842 -8.90 48.78 -10.44
CA GLY A 842 -7.55 48.89 -9.90
C GLY A 842 -7.49 48.67 -8.40
N CYS A 843 -8.44 49.24 -7.63
CA CYS A 843 -8.58 49.03 -6.19
C CYS A 843 -8.81 47.56 -5.87
N VAL A 844 -9.76 46.88 -6.55
CA VAL A 844 -10.04 45.46 -6.42
C VAL A 844 -8.77 44.62 -6.68
N GLY A 845 -8.04 44.90 -7.77
CA GLY A 845 -6.82 44.21 -8.13
C GLY A 845 -5.74 44.32 -7.06
N VAL A 846 -5.47 45.55 -6.57
CA VAL A 846 -4.47 45.79 -5.51
C VAL A 846 -4.85 45.09 -4.22
N MET A 847 -6.12 45.28 -3.76
CA MET A 847 -6.60 44.69 -2.52
C MET A 847 -6.67 43.16 -2.57
N ALA A 848 -6.86 42.57 -3.73
CA ALA A 848 -6.84 41.11 -3.92
C ALA A 848 -5.42 40.50 -3.86
N VAL A 849 -4.40 41.21 -4.38
CA VAL A 849 -3.01 40.75 -4.39
C VAL A 849 -2.30 40.95 -3.05
N LEU A 850 -2.66 42.03 -2.34
CA LEU A 850 -1.99 42.46 -1.11
C LEU A 850 -1.88 41.38 -0.03
N PRO A 851 -2.93 40.61 0.30
CA PRO A 851 -2.83 39.51 1.27
C PRO A 851 -1.76 38.48 0.88
N THR A 852 -1.72 38.11 -0.39
CA THR A 852 -0.72 37.14 -0.90
C THR A 852 0.68 37.69 -0.83
N PHE A 853 0.87 38.96 -1.19
CA PHE A 853 2.17 39.63 -1.09
C PHE A 853 2.69 39.63 0.37
N VAL A 854 1.85 40.02 1.33
CA VAL A 854 2.20 40.03 2.75
C VAL A 854 2.55 38.63 3.26
N ILE A 855 1.74 37.62 2.94
CA ILE A 855 2.00 36.22 3.37
C ILE A 855 3.29 35.68 2.75
N GLN A 856 3.55 35.94 1.46
CA GLN A 856 4.76 35.48 0.80
C GLN A 856 6.00 36.15 1.34
N ASN A 857 5.98 37.46 1.59
CA ASN A 857 7.11 38.16 2.25
C ASN A 857 7.40 37.59 3.64
N PHE A 858 6.36 37.31 4.44
CA PHE A 858 6.54 36.66 5.74
C PHE A 858 7.22 35.28 5.62
N LYS A 859 6.83 34.48 4.60
CA LYS A 859 7.49 33.19 4.33
C LYS A 859 8.95 33.35 3.91
N VAL A 860 9.25 34.31 3.03
CA VAL A 860 10.64 34.61 2.60
C VAL A 860 11.50 35.05 3.79
N VAL A 861 11.00 35.99 4.58
CA VAL A 861 11.72 36.46 5.81
C VAL A 861 12.02 35.28 6.75
N ARG A 862 11.03 34.44 7.01
CA ARG A 862 11.22 33.24 7.84
C ARG A 862 12.22 32.24 7.22
N GLU A 863 12.29 32.10 5.92
CA GLU A 863 13.24 31.23 5.23
C GLU A 863 14.66 31.77 5.29
N VAL A 864 14.83 33.10 5.23
CA VAL A 864 16.13 33.77 5.30
C VAL A 864 16.67 33.75 6.73
N PHE A 865 15.85 34.15 7.71
CA PHE A 865 16.27 34.26 9.12
C PHE A 865 16.13 32.95 9.91
N GLY A 866 15.36 31.98 9.43
CA GLY A 866 15.20 30.66 10.05
C GLY A 866 16.28 29.64 9.75
N ARG A 867 17.30 30.01 8.93
CA ARG A 867 18.48 29.16 8.64
C ARG A 867 19.53 29.10 9.76
N GLU A 868 19.35 29.87 10.82
CA GLU A 868 20.26 29.93 11.96
C GLU A 868 19.83 29.11 13.19
N LYS A 869 18.85 28.20 13.05
CA LYS A 869 18.48 27.31 14.16
C LYS A 869 18.36 25.86 13.69
#